data_8ecd6a3c8883af27f785eff4e7c799dc
#
_entry.id   8ecd6a3c8883af27f785eff4e7c799dc
#
_cell.length_a   1.000
_cell.length_b   1.000
_cell.length_c   1.000
_cell.angle_alpha   90.00
_cell.angle_beta   90.00
_cell.angle_gamma   90.00
#
_symmetry.space_group_name_H-M   'P 1'
#
loop_
_entity.id
_entity.type
_entity.pdbx_description
1 polymer ?
#
loop_
_entity_poly.entity_id
_entity_poly.type
_entity_poly.pdbx_seq_one_letter_code
_entity_poly.pdbx_strand_id
1 'polypeptide(L)'
;MEKHGAELLLQRMLSNTSATFREGQWEAIDAVVNQRRKLLVVQRTGWGKSAVYFIASKIFRDRGAGPTIIISPLLALMRNQVAAAERLGITAETLNSTNREEWQRISDKLLQGGVACLLISPERLANQDFLETVLYPVADRIGLLVVDEAHCISDWGHDFRPDYRRILDILRQLPANTPILGTTATANNRVVEDIRQQLGDIVIQRGTLARESLALDALVLGEQSSRLAWLATVIPQFSKSGIVYTLTTRDAELVAEWLRKNGISAFAYYSGVTCEGAEDSNTAREYLEQALLANKIKVLVATTALGMGFDKPDLGFVIHYQMPGSIVGYYQQVGRAGRAIDSAVGILLCGGEDRAIHQFFRESAFPAEAQIHEILNVLSENDGLTLRGIEQRTNLRYGQIEKALKLLVAENPSPVVYTEKLWRRTIVSFSPDHERINHLMNQRKSELADVESYITTKECKMQFLRRALDEPSAERCGKCSSCLQHPLLSPDIDSDLLHAANLFIKHADLPLNLNKQVASGAFTQYGFKGNLPAGLQGSTGRILSRWGDSGWGKQVAQEKKTGRFSDELVEACAEMVRQRWNPHPEPTWVCCVPSLRHLDLVPDFARRLAAKLGLPFIDAIEKVVDNPPQKMQQNRFHQCQNLDGAFVITPPLMPGPALLVDDIVDSAWTLTVLTALLRQAGCPTVYPLALASTSVKN
;
A
#
# COMPACT_ATOMS: atom_id res chain seq x y z
N MET A 1 -11.37 6.76 -41.61
CA MET A 1 -12.29 7.53 -40.70
C MET A 1 -11.82 8.96 -40.70
N GLU A 2 -12.72 9.89 -40.91
CA GLU A 2 -12.45 11.34 -40.81
C GLU A 2 -12.71 11.84 -39.39
N LYS A 3 -12.13 12.99 -39.03
CA LYS A 3 -12.24 13.61 -37.71
C LYS A 3 -13.68 13.74 -37.23
N HIS A 4 -14.57 14.24 -38.11
CA HIS A 4 -16.00 14.44 -37.79
C HIS A 4 -16.70 13.12 -37.38
N GLY A 5 -16.45 12.03 -38.10
CA GLY A 5 -17.02 10.72 -37.75
C GLY A 5 -16.53 10.19 -36.40
N ALA A 6 -15.27 10.45 -36.05
CA ALA A 6 -14.73 10.10 -34.75
C ALA A 6 -15.25 11.00 -33.60
N GLU A 7 -15.57 12.28 -33.88
CA GLU A 7 -16.22 13.18 -32.91
C GLU A 7 -17.64 12.73 -32.55
N LEU A 8 -18.39 12.20 -33.49
CA LEU A 8 -19.70 11.60 -33.20
C LEU A 8 -19.59 10.40 -32.24
N LEU A 9 -18.54 9.61 -32.37
CA LEU A 9 -18.27 8.53 -31.40
C LEU A 9 -17.91 9.07 -30.03
N LEU A 10 -17.09 10.14 -29.96
CA LEU A 10 -16.77 10.82 -28.70
C LEU A 10 -18.03 11.35 -27.99
N GLN A 11 -18.90 12.03 -28.74
CA GLN A 11 -20.18 12.58 -28.25
C GLN A 11 -21.07 11.47 -27.69
N ARG A 12 -21.16 10.33 -28.39
CA ARG A 12 -21.89 9.15 -27.93
C ARG A 12 -21.29 8.58 -26.63
N MET A 13 -19.97 8.41 -26.58
CA MET A 13 -19.25 7.85 -25.43
C MET A 13 -19.45 8.70 -24.17
N LEU A 14 -19.41 10.03 -24.33
CA LEU A 14 -19.58 10.99 -23.23
C LEU A 14 -21.04 11.36 -22.94
N SER A 15 -22.00 10.87 -23.74
CA SER A 15 -23.41 11.28 -23.68
C SER A 15 -23.58 12.81 -23.73
N ASN A 16 -22.72 13.47 -24.54
CA ASN A 16 -22.68 14.92 -24.67
C ASN A 16 -22.50 15.31 -26.14
N THR A 17 -23.53 15.84 -26.76
CA THR A 17 -23.56 16.22 -28.19
C THR A 17 -22.68 17.43 -28.53
N SER A 18 -22.22 18.20 -27.55
CA SER A 18 -21.31 19.31 -27.74
C SER A 18 -19.82 18.94 -27.50
N ALA A 19 -19.55 17.67 -27.19
CA ALA A 19 -18.18 17.23 -26.95
C ALA A 19 -17.33 17.30 -28.21
N THR A 20 -16.16 17.88 -28.12
CA THR A 20 -15.13 17.94 -29.18
C THR A 20 -13.84 17.34 -28.68
N PHE A 21 -12.97 16.92 -29.62
CA PHE A 21 -11.65 16.43 -29.25
C PHE A 21 -10.80 17.53 -28.62
N ARG A 22 -10.13 17.16 -27.53
CA ARG A 22 -9.03 17.95 -26.97
C ARG A 22 -7.83 17.89 -27.92
N GLU A 23 -6.96 18.88 -27.81
CA GLU A 23 -5.71 18.93 -28.58
C GLU A 23 -4.94 17.62 -28.51
N GLY A 24 -4.55 17.06 -29.63
CA GLY A 24 -3.79 15.81 -29.74
C GLY A 24 -4.63 14.52 -29.71
N GLN A 25 -5.93 14.55 -29.33
CA GLN A 25 -6.74 13.32 -29.27
C GLN A 25 -7.04 12.75 -30.66
N TRP A 26 -7.43 13.61 -31.60
CA TRP A 26 -7.67 13.18 -32.97
C TRP A 26 -6.39 12.68 -33.63
N GLU A 27 -5.29 13.39 -33.49
CA GLU A 27 -3.99 13.04 -34.02
C GLU A 27 -3.53 11.66 -33.52
N ALA A 28 -3.79 11.35 -32.25
CA ALA A 28 -3.51 10.02 -31.68
C ALA A 28 -4.39 8.93 -32.30
N ILE A 29 -5.68 9.19 -32.49
CA ILE A 29 -6.62 8.25 -33.13
C ILE A 29 -6.19 8.04 -34.59
N ASP A 30 -5.91 9.11 -35.32
CA ASP A 30 -5.51 9.05 -36.73
C ASP A 30 -4.21 8.24 -36.92
N ALA A 31 -3.21 8.50 -36.07
CA ALA A 31 -1.93 7.77 -36.12
C ALA A 31 -2.12 6.26 -35.93
N VAL A 32 -2.99 5.86 -34.99
CA VAL A 32 -3.22 4.43 -34.69
C VAL A 32 -4.14 3.79 -35.73
N VAL A 33 -5.23 4.46 -36.12
CA VAL A 33 -6.33 3.88 -36.91
C VAL A 33 -6.06 3.96 -38.41
N ASN A 34 -5.62 5.12 -38.92
CA ASN A 34 -5.43 5.34 -40.34
C ASN A 34 -3.99 5.08 -40.79
N GLN A 35 -3.00 5.48 -39.95
CA GLN A 35 -1.58 5.27 -40.29
C GLN A 35 -1.03 3.94 -39.71
N ARG A 36 -1.80 3.22 -38.87
CA ARG A 36 -1.44 1.94 -38.23
C ARG A 36 -0.09 1.97 -37.52
N ARG A 37 0.24 3.10 -36.88
CA ARG A 37 1.51 3.30 -36.19
C ARG A 37 1.48 2.71 -34.77
N LYS A 38 2.65 2.37 -34.28
CA LYS A 38 2.89 2.21 -32.84
C LYS A 38 3.03 3.60 -32.23
N LEU A 39 2.23 3.92 -31.22
CA LEU A 39 2.14 5.26 -30.63
C LEU A 39 2.23 5.20 -29.10
N LEU A 40 3.08 6.06 -28.51
CA LEU A 40 3.08 6.34 -27.08
C LEU A 40 2.52 7.74 -26.83
N VAL A 41 1.40 7.82 -26.12
CA VAL A 41 0.75 9.07 -25.73
C VAL A 41 1.13 9.41 -24.29
N VAL A 42 1.90 10.49 -24.11
CA VAL A 42 2.30 11.04 -22.82
C VAL A 42 1.45 12.29 -22.57
N GLN A 43 0.40 12.15 -21.75
CA GLN A 43 -0.60 13.20 -21.51
C GLN A 43 -1.07 13.20 -20.07
N ARG A 44 -1.31 14.39 -19.50
CA ARG A 44 -1.78 14.56 -18.12
C ARG A 44 -2.99 13.67 -17.79
N THR A 45 -3.15 13.35 -16.51
CA THR A 45 -4.36 12.68 -16.02
C THR A 45 -5.61 13.53 -16.35
N GLY A 46 -6.72 12.87 -16.72
CA GLY A 46 -7.95 13.58 -17.12
C GLY A 46 -7.94 14.18 -18.53
N TRP A 47 -6.89 13.99 -19.35
CA TRP A 47 -6.89 14.39 -20.77
C TRP A 47 -7.86 13.56 -21.61
N GLY A 48 -8.20 12.36 -21.18
CA GLY A 48 -9.12 11.47 -21.90
C GLY A 48 -8.40 10.41 -22.72
N LYS A 49 -7.27 9.85 -22.23
CA LYS A 49 -6.53 8.75 -22.87
C LYS A 49 -7.42 7.57 -23.21
N SER A 50 -8.39 7.22 -22.36
CA SER A 50 -9.34 6.13 -22.59
C SER A 50 -10.25 6.35 -23.79
N ALA A 51 -10.63 7.59 -24.07
CA ALA A 51 -11.43 7.89 -25.26
C ALA A 51 -10.67 7.53 -26.57
N VAL A 52 -9.38 7.77 -26.60
CA VAL A 52 -8.55 7.45 -27.78
C VAL A 52 -8.60 5.95 -28.10
N TYR A 53 -8.34 5.09 -27.12
CA TYR A 53 -8.30 3.66 -27.41
C TYR A 53 -9.69 3.04 -27.58
N PHE A 54 -10.75 3.52 -26.93
CA PHE A 54 -12.11 2.98 -27.17
C PHE A 54 -12.67 3.41 -28.52
N ILE A 55 -12.45 4.66 -28.94
CA ILE A 55 -12.84 5.11 -30.27
C ILE A 55 -12.04 4.37 -31.33
N ALA A 56 -10.73 4.19 -31.17
CA ALA A 56 -9.91 3.40 -32.06
C ALA A 56 -10.41 1.95 -32.13
N SER A 57 -10.72 1.32 -31.01
CA SER A 57 -11.27 -0.04 -30.93
C SER A 57 -12.59 -0.17 -31.69
N LYS A 58 -13.49 0.81 -31.55
CA LYS A 58 -14.77 0.85 -32.27
C LYS A 58 -14.54 0.92 -33.78
N ILE A 59 -13.65 1.81 -34.22
CA ILE A 59 -13.34 1.96 -35.65
C ILE A 59 -12.71 0.69 -36.22
N PHE A 60 -11.77 0.07 -35.52
CA PHE A 60 -11.18 -1.20 -35.95
C PHE A 60 -12.23 -2.31 -36.05
N ARG A 61 -13.12 -2.40 -35.06
CA ARG A 61 -14.20 -3.41 -35.04
C ARG A 61 -15.16 -3.21 -36.22
N ASP A 62 -15.55 -1.97 -36.51
CA ASP A 62 -16.43 -1.64 -37.63
C ASP A 62 -15.78 -1.93 -39.01
N ARG A 63 -14.45 -1.94 -39.06
CA ARG A 63 -13.67 -2.34 -40.25
C ARG A 63 -13.44 -3.85 -40.33
N GLY A 64 -14.03 -4.65 -39.43
CA GLY A 64 -13.89 -6.11 -39.43
C GLY A 64 -12.61 -6.62 -38.75
N ALA A 65 -11.83 -5.77 -38.07
CA ALA A 65 -10.68 -6.22 -37.29
C ALA A 65 -11.09 -7.06 -36.08
N GLY A 66 -10.17 -7.89 -35.60
CA GLY A 66 -10.34 -8.69 -34.40
C GLY A 66 -10.36 -7.86 -33.10
N PRO A 67 -10.26 -8.52 -31.96
CA PRO A 67 -10.42 -7.85 -30.67
C PRO A 67 -9.28 -6.85 -30.41
N THR A 68 -9.59 -5.81 -29.60
CA THR A 68 -8.59 -4.99 -28.93
C THR A 68 -8.24 -5.62 -27.59
N ILE A 69 -6.96 -5.82 -27.32
CA ILE A 69 -6.48 -6.25 -26.00
C ILE A 69 -5.96 -5.02 -25.26
N ILE A 70 -6.51 -4.77 -24.06
CA ILE A 70 -6.14 -3.64 -23.22
C ILE A 70 -5.50 -4.18 -21.94
N ILE A 71 -4.20 -3.95 -21.78
CA ILE A 71 -3.46 -4.29 -20.57
C ILE A 71 -3.51 -3.07 -19.65
N SER A 72 -4.18 -3.21 -18.50
CA SER A 72 -4.35 -2.13 -17.53
C SER A 72 -4.07 -2.63 -16.10
N PRO A 73 -3.34 -1.88 -15.27
CA PRO A 73 -2.89 -2.37 -13.96
C PRO A 73 -3.98 -2.35 -12.88
N LEU A 74 -5.20 -1.87 -13.16
CA LEU A 74 -6.17 -1.50 -12.12
C LEU A 74 -7.59 -2.01 -12.38
N LEU A 75 -8.08 -2.82 -11.45
CA LEU A 75 -9.43 -3.40 -11.49
C LEU A 75 -10.55 -2.35 -11.43
N ALA A 76 -10.42 -1.34 -10.57
CA ALA A 76 -11.41 -0.27 -10.43
C ALA A 76 -11.56 0.56 -11.72
N LEU A 77 -10.44 0.81 -12.42
CA LEU A 77 -10.44 1.49 -13.71
C LEU A 77 -11.16 0.67 -14.78
N MET A 78 -10.95 -0.65 -14.82
CA MET A 78 -11.55 -1.53 -15.82
C MET A 78 -13.08 -1.48 -15.82
N ARG A 79 -13.73 -1.38 -14.65
CA ARG A 79 -15.18 -1.31 -14.57
C ARG A 79 -15.76 -0.03 -15.25
N ASN A 80 -15.18 1.11 -14.93
CA ASN A 80 -15.55 2.37 -15.55
C ASN A 80 -15.28 2.38 -17.06
N GLN A 81 -14.24 1.69 -17.48
CA GLN A 81 -13.85 1.52 -18.88
C GLN A 81 -14.85 0.65 -19.64
N VAL A 82 -15.33 -0.44 -19.06
CA VAL A 82 -16.37 -1.30 -19.66
C VAL A 82 -17.64 -0.49 -19.91
N ALA A 83 -18.12 0.27 -18.93
CA ALA A 83 -19.30 1.12 -19.08
C ALA A 83 -19.14 2.21 -20.18
N ALA A 84 -17.92 2.72 -20.40
CA ALA A 84 -17.65 3.65 -21.49
C ALA A 84 -17.66 2.96 -22.87
N ALA A 85 -17.15 1.73 -22.95
CA ALA A 85 -17.18 0.93 -24.18
C ALA A 85 -18.61 0.54 -24.57
N GLU A 86 -19.44 0.16 -23.62
CA GLU A 86 -20.86 -0.18 -23.85
C GLU A 86 -21.64 0.99 -24.46
N ARG A 87 -21.37 2.24 -24.02
CA ARG A 87 -21.98 3.45 -24.63
C ARG A 87 -21.59 3.62 -26.10
N LEU A 88 -20.43 3.11 -26.52
CA LEU A 88 -20.03 3.06 -27.93
C LEU A 88 -20.65 1.88 -28.69
N GLY A 89 -21.40 1.01 -28.04
CA GLY A 89 -21.98 -0.19 -28.62
C GLY A 89 -20.92 -1.26 -28.95
N ILE A 90 -19.82 -1.32 -28.20
CA ILE A 90 -18.81 -2.37 -28.30
C ILE A 90 -18.84 -3.26 -27.07
N THR A 91 -18.76 -4.58 -27.28
CA THR A 91 -18.72 -5.56 -26.22
C THR A 91 -17.35 -5.54 -25.57
N ALA A 92 -17.28 -5.09 -24.32
CA ALA A 92 -16.07 -5.11 -23.50
C ALA A 92 -16.21 -6.11 -22.36
N GLU A 93 -15.19 -6.92 -22.14
CA GLU A 93 -15.13 -7.92 -21.06
C GLU A 93 -13.83 -7.74 -20.26
N THR A 94 -13.82 -8.20 -19.02
CA THR A 94 -12.64 -8.15 -18.16
C THR A 94 -12.25 -9.53 -17.66
N LEU A 95 -10.95 -9.82 -17.62
CA LEU A 95 -10.42 -11.02 -16.98
C LEU A 95 -9.45 -10.61 -15.85
N ASN A 96 -9.89 -10.80 -14.61
CA ASN A 96 -9.14 -10.43 -13.43
C ASN A 96 -9.37 -11.40 -12.27
N SER A 97 -8.76 -11.16 -11.10
CA SER A 97 -8.86 -12.07 -9.95
C SER A 97 -10.23 -12.10 -9.28
N THR A 98 -11.10 -11.10 -9.52
CA THR A 98 -12.40 -10.99 -8.84
C THR A 98 -13.54 -11.66 -9.60
N ASN A 99 -13.36 -12.01 -10.89
CA ASN A 99 -14.41 -12.64 -11.71
C ASN A 99 -14.01 -14.04 -12.25
N ARG A 100 -13.34 -14.84 -11.44
CA ARG A 100 -12.80 -16.16 -11.86
C ARG A 100 -13.85 -17.11 -12.41
N GLU A 101 -15.06 -17.05 -11.91
CA GLU A 101 -16.18 -17.88 -12.31
C GLU A 101 -16.62 -17.63 -13.77
N GLU A 102 -16.40 -16.43 -14.27
CA GLU A 102 -16.74 -16.03 -15.63
C GLU A 102 -15.65 -16.29 -16.68
N TRP A 103 -14.44 -16.67 -16.27
CA TRP A 103 -13.29 -16.76 -17.16
C TRP A 103 -13.51 -17.66 -18.36
N GLN A 104 -14.10 -18.86 -18.14
CA GLN A 104 -14.36 -19.79 -19.22
C GLN A 104 -15.34 -19.20 -20.23
N ARG A 105 -16.45 -18.64 -19.78
CA ARG A 105 -17.46 -17.99 -20.62
C ARG A 105 -16.86 -16.85 -21.47
N ILE A 106 -16.04 -16.01 -20.84
CA ILE A 106 -15.42 -14.86 -21.54
C ILE A 106 -14.39 -15.36 -22.56
N SER A 107 -13.61 -16.39 -22.22
CA SER A 107 -12.64 -17.00 -23.12
C SER A 107 -13.30 -17.59 -24.35
N ASP A 108 -14.35 -18.37 -24.17
CA ASP A 108 -15.11 -18.96 -25.27
C ASP A 108 -15.72 -17.89 -26.17
N LYS A 109 -16.29 -16.84 -25.57
CA LYS A 109 -16.84 -15.68 -26.30
C LYS A 109 -15.77 -14.93 -27.09
N LEU A 110 -14.55 -14.78 -26.55
CA LEU A 110 -13.42 -14.17 -27.24
C LEU A 110 -12.98 -15.00 -28.46
N LEU A 111 -12.82 -16.31 -28.27
CA LEU A 111 -12.42 -17.24 -29.32
C LEU A 111 -13.43 -17.27 -30.49
N GLN A 112 -14.72 -17.14 -30.18
CA GLN A 112 -15.82 -17.03 -31.14
C GLN A 112 -15.94 -15.63 -31.79
N GLY A 113 -15.09 -14.66 -31.40
CA GLY A 113 -15.11 -13.30 -31.95
C GLY A 113 -16.22 -12.41 -31.38
N GLY A 114 -16.89 -12.81 -30.29
CA GLY A 114 -17.97 -12.06 -29.66
C GLY A 114 -17.51 -10.91 -28.73
N VAL A 115 -16.20 -10.80 -28.47
CA VAL A 115 -15.60 -9.73 -27.66
C VAL A 115 -14.91 -8.72 -28.57
N ALA A 116 -15.24 -7.44 -28.42
CA ALA A 116 -14.59 -6.37 -29.16
C ALA A 116 -13.38 -5.78 -28.39
N CYS A 117 -13.48 -5.69 -27.06
CA CYS A 117 -12.38 -5.26 -26.19
C CYS A 117 -12.23 -6.24 -25.03
N LEU A 118 -11.04 -6.77 -24.83
CA LEU A 118 -10.70 -7.56 -23.66
C LEU A 118 -9.73 -6.78 -22.78
N LEU A 119 -10.15 -6.45 -21.54
CA LEU A 119 -9.33 -5.81 -20.53
C LEU A 119 -8.71 -6.88 -19.62
N ILE A 120 -7.40 -6.87 -19.51
CA ILE A 120 -6.67 -7.81 -18.66
C ILE A 120 -5.71 -7.10 -17.71
N SER A 121 -5.53 -7.67 -16.54
CA SER A 121 -4.47 -7.21 -15.63
C SER A 121 -3.11 -7.80 -16.04
N PRO A 122 -1.98 -7.11 -15.82
CA PRO A 122 -0.66 -7.59 -16.20
C PRO A 122 -0.29 -8.93 -15.53
N GLU A 123 -0.79 -9.19 -14.33
CA GLU A 123 -0.57 -10.45 -13.62
C GLU A 123 -1.14 -11.67 -14.38
N ARG A 124 -2.13 -11.44 -15.27
CA ARG A 124 -2.66 -12.51 -16.15
C ARG A 124 -1.64 -12.99 -17.17
N LEU A 125 -0.71 -12.14 -17.55
CA LEU A 125 0.39 -12.48 -18.46
C LEU A 125 1.40 -13.45 -17.83
N ALA A 126 1.36 -13.63 -16.51
CA ALA A 126 2.15 -14.64 -15.79
C ALA A 126 1.50 -16.04 -15.83
N ASN A 127 0.25 -16.15 -16.26
CA ASN A 127 -0.48 -17.43 -16.32
C ASN A 127 -0.29 -18.07 -17.68
N GLN A 128 0.52 -19.13 -17.74
CA GLN A 128 0.84 -19.82 -18.97
C GLN A 128 -0.40 -20.45 -19.62
N ASP A 129 -1.30 -21.05 -18.83
CA ASP A 129 -2.54 -21.63 -19.35
C ASP A 129 -3.39 -20.57 -20.05
N PHE A 130 -3.48 -19.36 -19.48
CA PHE A 130 -4.20 -18.26 -20.11
C PHE A 130 -3.55 -17.82 -21.44
N LEU A 131 -2.23 -17.73 -21.47
CA LEU A 131 -1.52 -17.37 -22.70
C LEU A 131 -1.78 -18.40 -23.79
N GLU A 132 -1.61 -19.69 -23.50
CA GLU A 132 -1.72 -20.79 -24.47
C GLU A 132 -3.16 -21.07 -24.91
N THR A 133 -4.11 -21.00 -23.98
CA THR A 133 -5.50 -21.39 -24.26
C THR A 133 -6.40 -20.24 -24.70
N VAL A 134 -6.05 -18.99 -24.38
CA VAL A 134 -6.92 -17.83 -24.65
C VAL A 134 -6.26 -16.79 -25.53
N LEU A 135 -5.05 -16.33 -25.20
CA LEU A 135 -4.46 -15.19 -25.87
C LEU A 135 -3.75 -15.54 -27.18
N TYR A 136 -2.92 -16.58 -27.19
CA TYR A 136 -2.19 -16.99 -28.40
C TYR A 136 -3.13 -17.48 -29.52
N PRO A 137 -4.23 -18.18 -29.27
CA PRO A 137 -5.18 -18.56 -30.33
C PRO A 137 -5.88 -17.39 -31.03
N VAL A 138 -5.84 -16.19 -30.46
CA VAL A 138 -6.39 -14.97 -31.11
C VAL A 138 -5.33 -13.97 -31.52
N ALA A 139 -4.05 -14.24 -31.28
CA ALA A 139 -2.95 -13.30 -31.46
C ALA A 139 -2.86 -12.77 -32.90
N ASP A 140 -3.04 -13.63 -33.89
CA ASP A 140 -3.03 -13.30 -35.34
C ASP A 140 -4.19 -12.38 -35.75
N ARG A 141 -5.27 -12.37 -34.97
CA ARG A 141 -6.48 -11.59 -35.24
C ARG A 141 -6.58 -10.30 -34.43
N ILE A 142 -5.66 -10.05 -33.50
CA ILE A 142 -5.69 -8.85 -32.65
C ILE A 142 -5.62 -7.59 -33.55
N GLY A 143 -6.65 -6.75 -33.44
CA GLY A 143 -6.77 -5.53 -34.21
C GLY A 143 -5.97 -4.36 -33.64
N LEU A 144 -5.83 -4.30 -32.31
CA LEU A 144 -5.11 -3.26 -31.55
C LEU A 144 -4.61 -3.82 -30.22
N LEU A 145 -3.37 -3.54 -29.87
CA LEU A 145 -2.87 -3.74 -28.51
C LEU A 145 -2.77 -2.39 -27.80
N VAL A 146 -3.39 -2.28 -26.64
CA VAL A 146 -3.29 -1.10 -25.77
C VAL A 146 -2.54 -1.45 -24.49
N VAL A 147 -1.55 -0.65 -24.14
CA VAL A 147 -0.81 -0.74 -22.88
C VAL A 147 -1.09 0.55 -22.10
N ASP A 148 -2.05 0.45 -21.20
CA ASP A 148 -2.37 1.56 -20.31
C ASP A 148 -1.37 1.64 -19.17
N GLU A 149 -1.07 2.86 -18.71
CA GLU A 149 0.02 3.14 -17.77
C GLU A 149 1.36 2.53 -18.21
N ALA A 150 1.72 2.75 -19.47
CA ALA A 150 2.89 2.15 -20.12
C ALA A 150 4.22 2.41 -19.37
N HIS A 151 4.29 3.40 -18.49
CA HIS A 151 5.45 3.63 -17.64
C HIS A 151 5.76 2.44 -16.70
N CYS A 152 4.77 1.57 -16.43
CA CYS A 152 4.97 0.35 -15.64
C CYS A 152 5.83 -0.72 -16.37
N ILE A 153 6.04 -0.60 -17.68
CA ILE A 153 6.93 -1.48 -18.45
C ILE A 153 8.38 -1.21 -18.06
N SER A 154 8.71 0.06 -17.83
CA SER A 154 10.06 0.52 -17.60
C SER A 154 10.56 0.19 -16.20
N ASP A 155 11.74 -0.39 -16.09
CA ASP A 155 12.45 -0.56 -14.82
C ASP A 155 12.73 0.80 -14.13
N TRP A 156 12.73 1.87 -14.90
CA TRP A 156 12.90 3.26 -14.46
C TRP A 156 11.59 3.93 -14.05
N GLY A 157 10.45 3.27 -14.30
CA GLY A 157 9.15 3.77 -13.89
C GLY A 157 8.98 3.71 -12.38
N HIS A 158 8.36 4.75 -11.81
CA HIS A 158 8.09 4.86 -10.37
C HIS A 158 7.18 3.74 -9.83
N ASP A 159 6.42 3.06 -10.68
CA ASP A 159 5.55 1.92 -10.36
C ASP A 159 5.87 0.72 -11.27
N PHE A 160 7.16 0.36 -11.34
CA PHE A 160 7.59 -0.81 -12.09
C PHE A 160 6.88 -2.08 -11.62
N ARG A 161 6.31 -2.81 -12.59
CA ARG A 161 5.65 -4.10 -12.37
C ARG A 161 6.30 -5.17 -13.22
N PRO A 162 6.94 -6.18 -12.63
CA PRO A 162 7.64 -7.24 -13.36
C PRO A 162 6.77 -7.92 -14.42
N ASP A 163 5.47 -8.06 -14.17
CA ASP A 163 4.52 -8.70 -15.07
C ASP A 163 4.34 -7.94 -16.40
N TYR A 164 4.61 -6.62 -16.44
CA TYR A 164 4.60 -5.85 -17.69
C TYR A 164 5.71 -6.24 -18.65
N ARG A 165 6.83 -6.79 -18.19
CA ARG A 165 7.88 -7.32 -19.08
C ARG A 165 7.38 -8.45 -19.99
N ARG A 166 6.40 -9.20 -19.51
CA ARG A 166 5.78 -10.29 -20.31
C ARG A 166 4.97 -9.79 -21.51
N ILE A 167 4.68 -8.49 -21.59
CA ILE A 167 4.13 -7.86 -22.80
C ILE A 167 5.03 -8.11 -24.00
N LEU A 168 6.35 -8.16 -23.80
CA LEU A 168 7.31 -8.45 -24.86
C LEU A 168 7.10 -9.83 -25.49
N ASP A 169 6.72 -10.84 -24.70
CA ASP A 169 6.45 -12.17 -25.17
C ASP A 169 5.19 -12.19 -26.05
N ILE A 170 4.18 -11.41 -25.68
CA ILE A 170 2.97 -11.22 -26.49
C ILE A 170 3.31 -10.52 -27.80
N LEU A 171 4.11 -9.45 -27.75
CA LEU A 171 4.50 -8.69 -28.93
C LEU A 171 5.19 -9.55 -29.99
N ARG A 172 5.96 -10.57 -29.58
CA ARG A 172 6.62 -11.52 -30.50
C ARG A 172 5.64 -12.44 -31.23
N GLN A 173 4.42 -12.61 -30.66
CA GLN A 173 3.37 -13.44 -31.25
C GLN A 173 2.41 -12.63 -32.13
N LEU A 174 2.45 -11.29 -32.06
CA LEU A 174 1.58 -10.44 -32.87
C LEU A 174 2.11 -10.25 -34.27
N PRO A 175 1.24 -10.09 -35.27
CA PRO A 175 1.64 -9.64 -36.58
C PRO A 175 2.43 -8.33 -36.53
N ALA A 176 3.49 -8.21 -37.33
CA ALA A 176 4.41 -7.06 -37.31
C ALA A 176 3.70 -5.69 -37.51
N ASN A 177 2.58 -5.72 -38.26
CA ASN A 177 1.77 -4.52 -38.55
C ASN A 177 0.62 -4.27 -37.59
N THR A 178 0.56 -4.98 -36.45
CA THR A 178 -0.44 -4.73 -35.41
C THR A 178 -0.17 -3.36 -34.75
N PRO A 179 -1.16 -2.43 -34.77
CA PRO A 179 -1.01 -1.17 -34.09
C PRO A 179 -0.86 -1.36 -32.58
N ILE A 180 -0.01 -0.53 -31.95
CA ILE A 180 0.20 -0.53 -30.51
C ILE A 180 -0.04 0.88 -30.01
N LEU A 181 -0.83 1.01 -28.94
CA LEU A 181 -1.06 2.27 -28.26
C LEU A 181 -0.62 2.17 -26.80
N GLY A 182 0.51 2.76 -26.48
CA GLY A 182 0.92 3.01 -25.09
C GLY A 182 0.30 4.31 -24.60
N THR A 183 -0.24 4.32 -23.35
CA THR A 183 -0.73 5.55 -22.72
C THR A 183 -0.14 5.71 -21.34
N THR A 184 0.27 6.94 -20.99
CA THR A 184 0.78 7.26 -19.65
C THR A 184 0.59 8.74 -19.33
N ALA A 185 0.56 9.08 -18.04
CA ALA A 185 0.58 10.46 -17.58
C ALA A 185 1.97 10.92 -17.13
N THR A 186 2.90 9.99 -16.92
CA THR A 186 4.14 10.24 -16.19
C THR A 186 5.31 9.46 -16.79
N ALA A 187 5.73 9.84 -17.98
CA ALA A 187 6.94 9.28 -18.57
C ALA A 187 7.95 10.41 -18.85
N ASN A 188 9.06 10.39 -18.12
CA ASN A 188 10.23 11.19 -18.44
C ASN A 188 10.99 10.57 -19.62
N ASN A 189 12.03 11.22 -20.10
CA ASN A 189 12.77 10.79 -21.28
C ASN A 189 13.41 9.40 -21.11
N ARG A 190 13.85 9.05 -19.90
CA ARG A 190 14.41 7.71 -19.60
C ARG A 190 13.35 6.63 -19.75
N VAL A 191 12.19 6.83 -19.15
CA VAL A 191 11.06 5.90 -19.26
C VAL A 191 10.61 5.76 -20.71
N VAL A 192 10.56 6.85 -21.46
CA VAL A 192 10.22 6.84 -22.89
C VAL A 192 11.24 6.05 -23.71
N GLU A 193 12.54 6.25 -23.46
CA GLU A 193 13.59 5.54 -24.16
C GLU A 193 13.57 4.04 -23.86
N ASP A 194 13.35 3.66 -22.60
CA ASP A 194 13.20 2.26 -22.22
C ASP A 194 11.97 1.61 -22.88
N ILE A 195 10.83 2.30 -22.89
CA ILE A 195 9.63 1.85 -23.61
C ILE A 195 9.94 1.69 -25.11
N ARG A 196 10.69 2.62 -25.71
CA ARG A 196 11.09 2.55 -27.13
C ARG A 196 11.96 1.33 -27.39
N GLN A 197 12.95 1.06 -26.54
CA GLN A 197 13.80 -0.12 -26.68
C GLN A 197 12.99 -1.44 -26.57
N GLN A 198 11.96 -1.45 -25.75
CA GLN A 198 11.14 -2.64 -25.53
C GLN A 198 10.05 -2.82 -26.60
N LEU A 199 9.35 -1.77 -27.00
CA LEU A 199 8.24 -1.82 -27.96
C LEU A 199 8.69 -1.63 -29.42
N GLY A 200 9.95 -1.29 -29.65
CA GLY A 200 10.53 -1.01 -30.97
C GLY A 200 10.25 0.43 -31.44
N ASP A 201 10.22 0.62 -32.77
CA ASP A 201 10.00 1.95 -33.36
C ASP A 201 8.58 2.47 -33.05
N ILE A 202 8.48 3.25 -31.99
CA ILE A 202 7.24 3.85 -31.48
C ILE A 202 7.28 5.37 -31.60
N VAL A 203 6.24 5.95 -32.20
CA VAL A 203 6.04 7.41 -32.26
C VAL A 203 5.64 7.92 -30.90
N ILE A 204 6.19 9.07 -30.47
CA ILE A 204 5.89 9.66 -29.18
C ILE A 204 5.11 10.94 -29.39
N GLN A 205 3.92 11.00 -28.79
CA GLN A 205 3.09 12.19 -28.75
C GLN A 205 3.03 12.72 -27.32
N ARG A 206 3.67 13.85 -27.08
CA ARG A 206 3.64 14.55 -25.77
C ARG A 206 2.75 15.78 -25.86
N GLY A 207 1.96 16.01 -24.81
CA GLY A 207 1.23 17.26 -24.61
C GLY A 207 1.63 17.95 -23.32
N THR A 208 1.01 19.09 -23.06
CA THR A 208 1.27 19.84 -21.83
C THR A 208 0.82 19.07 -20.59
N LEU A 209 1.69 19.06 -19.60
CA LEU A 209 1.43 18.51 -18.26
C LEU A 209 0.89 19.58 -17.31
N ALA A 210 0.84 20.84 -17.75
CA ALA A 210 0.27 21.94 -16.97
C ALA A 210 -1.20 21.70 -16.65
N ARG A 211 -1.59 22.04 -15.42
CA ARG A 211 -2.99 22.03 -14.98
C ARG A 211 -3.37 23.40 -14.46
N GLU A 212 -4.15 24.11 -15.26
CA GLU A 212 -4.52 25.50 -14.98
C GLU A 212 -5.36 25.67 -13.72
N SER A 213 -6.19 24.68 -13.37
CA SER A 213 -7.03 24.70 -12.17
C SER A 213 -6.27 24.44 -10.86
N LEU A 214 -5.01 23.94 -10.91
CA LEU A 214 -4.30 23.45 -9.73
C LEU A 214 -3.27 24.43 -9.21
N ALA A 215 -3.45 24.93 -7.99
CA ALA A 215 -2.47 25.69 -7.23
C ALA A 215 -1.68 24.74 -6.29
N LEU A 216 -0.36 24.93 -6.19
CA LEU A 216 0.53 24.05 -5.44
C LEU A 216 1.26 24.78 -4.31
N ASP A 217 1.39 24.09 -3.17
CA ASP A 217 2.19 24.57 -2.04
C ASP A 217 2.94 23.41 -1.37
N ALA A 218 3.94 23.76 -0.55
CA ALA A 218 4.68 22.84 0.29
C ALA A 218 4.99 23.49 1.64
N LEU A 219 4.62 22.82 2.73
CA LEU A 219 4.77 23.31 4.10
C LEU A 219 5.58 22.32 4.94
N VAL A 220 6.55 22.83 5.70
CA VAL A 220 7.34 22.02 6.64
C VAL A 220 6.70 22.12 8.01
N LEU A 221 6.02 21.05 8.43
CA LEU A 221 5.41 20.90 9.75
C LEU A 221 5.98 19.62 10.39
N GLY A 222 7.13 19.75 11.06
CA GLY A 222 7.95 18.63 11.51
C GLY A 222 7.25 17.69 12.48
N GLU A 223 6.43 18.21 13.39
CA GLU A 223 5.74 17.41 14.40
C GLU A 223 4.41 16.85 13.87
N GLN A 224 4.10 15.61 14.24
CA GLN A 224 2.87 14.93 13.84
C GLN A 224 1.61 15.66 14.38
N SER A 225 1.66 16.13 15.62
CA SER A 225 0.58 16.91 16.24
C SER A 225 0.30 18.22 15.50
N SER A 226 1.36 18.90 15.03
CA SER A 226 1.24 20.12 14.23
C SER A 226 0.51 19.87 12.92
N ARG A 227 0.84 18.78 12.21
CA ARG A 227 0.15 18.41 10.97
C ARG A 227 -1.32 18.02 11.21
N LEU A 228 -1.59 17.29 12.30
CA LEU A 228 -2.96 16.94 12.69
C LEU A 228 -3.80 18.18 12.99
N ALA A 229 -3.31 19.09 13.82
CA ALA A 229 -3.98 20.35 14.16
C ALA A 229 -4.22 21.19 12.90
N TRP A 230 -3.20 21.34 12.05
CA TRP A 230 -3.31 22.08 10.79
C TRP A 230 -4.37 21.49 9.87
N LEU A 231 -4.44 20.17 9.69
CA LEU A 231 -5.47 19.51 8.87
C LEU A 231 -6.89 19.79 9.41
N ALA A 232 -7.09 19.74 10.73
CA ALA A 232 -8.40 20.02 11.34
C ALA A 232 -8.83 21.49 11.13
N THR A 233 -7.86 22.42 11.07
CA THR A 233 -8.11 23.85 10.79
C THR A 233 -8.42 24.11 9.32
N VAL A 234 -7.70 23.45 8.41
CA VAL A 234 -7.69 23.81 6.98
C VAL A 234 -8.77 23.08 6.19
N ILE A 235 -9.02 21.79 6.46
CA ILE A 235 -9.97 20.99 5.67
C ILE A 235 -11.39 21.57 5.66
N PRO A 236 -11.93 22.12 6.76
CA PRO A 236 -13.25 22.76 6.74
C PRO A 236 -13.36 23.98 5.82
N GLN A 237 -12.27 24.66 5.50
CA GLN A 237 -12.25 25.83 4.63
C GLN A 237 -12.51 25.49 3.16
N PHE A 238 -12.28 24.25 2.75
CA PHE A 238 -12.58 23.81 1.40
C PHE A 238 -14.10 23.54 1.23
N SER A 239 -14.69 24.05 0.18
CA SER A 239 -16.11 23.76 -0.13
C SER A 239 -16.30 22.35 -0.71
N LYS A 240 -15.29 21.80 -1.40
CA LYS A 240 -15.32 20.50 -2.07
C LYS A 240 -14.65 19.41 -1.22
N SER A 241 -14.93 18.16 -1.58
CA SER A 241 -14.24 17.00 -0.99
C SER A 241 -12.80 16.85 -1.51
N GLY A 242 -11.98 16.10 -0.79
CA GLY A 242 -10.58 15.89 -1.12
C GLY A 242 -9.99 14.58 -0.67
N ILE A 243 -8.70 14.42 -0.92
CA ILE A 243 -7.90 13.26 -0.51
C ILE A 243 -6.73 13.74 0.33
N VAL A 244 -6.45 13.04 1.43
CA VAL A 244 -5.22 13.19 2.21
C VAL A 244 -4.39 11.92 2.02
N TYR A 245 -3.20 12.04 1.41
CA TYR A 245 -2.30 10.90 1.23
C TYR A 245 -1.36 10.72 2.41
N THR A 246 -1.21 9.47 2.86
CA THR A 246 -0.29 9.04 3.90
C THR A 246 0.63 7.93 3.39
N LEU A 247 1.80 7.77 4.00
CA LEU A 247 2.76 6.72 3.63
C LEU A 247 2.35 5.35 4.19
N THR A 248 1.69 5.32 5.34
CA THR A 248 1.36 4.07 6.04
C THR A 248 -0.14 3.94 6.29
N THR A 249 -0.61 2.71 6.40
CA THR A 249 -2.01 2.41 6.77
C THR A 249 -2.35 2.93 8.16
N ARG A 250 -1.37 2.88 9.07
CA ARG A 250 -1.45 3.43 10.41
C ARG A 250 -1.77 4.93 10.39
N ASP A 251 -1.00 5.69 9.60
CA ASP A 251 -1.20 7.13 9.52
C ASP A 251 -2.53 7.46 8.86
N ALA A 252 -2.99 6.61 7.92
CA ALA A 252 -4.31 6.76 7.33
C ALA A 252 -5.43 6.65 8.39
N GLU A 253 -5.34 5.66 9.27
CA GLU A 253 -6.30 5.48 10.38
C GLU A 253 -6.22 6.63 11.39
N LEU A 254 -5.00 6.99 11.82
CA LEU A 254 -4.77 8.05 12.81
C LEU A 254 -5.34 9.40 12.33
N VAL A 255 -5.02 9.78 11.10
CA VAL A 255 -5.50 11.05 10.51
C VAL A 255 -7.01 11.02 10.31
N ALA A 256 -7.57 9.92 9.82
CA ALA A 256 -9.02 9.78 9.64
C ALA A 256 -9.77 9.86 10.98
N GLU A 257 -9.26 9.20 12.02
CA GLU A 257 -9.86 9.26 13.37
C GLU A 257 -9.78 10.67 13.96
N TRP A 258 -8.63 11.32 13.85
CA TRP A 258 -8.47 12.71 14.31
C TRP A 258 -9.44 13.68 13.64
N LEU A 259 -9.57 13.56 12.31
CA LEU A 259 -10.51 14.41 11.57
C LEU A 259 -11.97 14.17 11.99
N ARG A 260 -12.37 12.90 12.21
CA ARG A 260 -13.71 12.57 12.71
C ARG A 260 -13.97 13.15 14.11
N LYS A 261 -12.99 13.08 15.01
CA LYS A 261 -13.09 13.70 16.36
C LYS A 261 -13.28 15.22 16.30
N ASN A 262 -12.82 15.85 15.23
CA ASN A 262 -13.04 17.28 14.96
C ASN A 262 -14.24 17.56 14.03
N GLY A 263 -15.20 16.62 13.93
CA GLY A 263 -16.46 16.84 13.18
C GLY A 263 -16.32 16.76 11.65
N ILE A 264 -15.19 16.31 11.12
CA ILE A 264 -14.95 16.20 9.69
C ILE A 264 -15.23 14.76 9.25
N SER A 265 -16.14 14.56 8.27
CA SER A 265 -16.42 13.25 7.70
C SER A 265 -15.21 12.71 6.93
N ALA A 266 -14.39 11.88 7.58
CA ALA A 266 -13.14 11.33 7.05
C ALA A 266 -13.03 9.83 7.30
N PHE A 267 -12.55 9.09 6.30
CA PHE A 267 -12.38 7.64 6.36
C PHE A 267 -11.02 7.22 5.83
N ALA A 268 -10.41 6.22 6.45
CA ALA A 268 -9.16 5.63 5.99
C ALA A 268 -9.41 4.74 4.75
N TYR A 269 -8.45 4.73 3.82
CA TYR A 269 -8.52 3.93 2.60
C TYR A 269 -7.16 3.28 2.28
N TYR A 270 -7.10 1.96 2.31
CA TYR A 270 -5.89 1.16 2.03
C TYR A 270 -6.25 -0.28 1.63
N SER A 271 -5.26 -1.08 1.19
CA SER A 271 -5.45 -2.46 0.69
C SER A 271 -5.81 -3.43 1.80
N GLY A 272 -6.65 -3.37 2.58
CA GLY A 272 -7.02 -4.24 3.71
C GLY A 272 -8.03 -3.54 4.62
N VAL A 273 -8.50 -2.35 4.16
CA VAL A 273 -9.51 -1.61 4.89
C VAL A 273 -10.81 -2.41 5.01
N THR A 274 -11.45 -2.30 6.15
CA THR A 274 -12.78 -2.87 6.43
C THR A 274 -13.71 -1.73 6.80
N CYS A 275 -14.98 -1.84 6.47
CA CYS A 275 -16.02 -0.95 6.96
C CYS A 275 -17.28 -1.75 7.31
N GLU A 276 -18.11 -1.17 8.15
CA GLU A 276 -19.36 -1.80 8.57
C GLU A 276 -20.26 -2.09 7.37
N GLY A 277 -20.76 -3.32 7.27
CA GLY A 277 -21.59 -3.77 6.15
C GLY A 277 -20.83 -4.26 4.91
N ALA A 278 -19.49 -4.23 4.89
CA ALA A 278 -18.71 -4.79 3.79
C ALA A 278 -18.22 -6.21 4.12
N GLU A 279 -18.42 -7.14 3.18
CA GLU A 279 -18.02 -8.55 3.35
C GLU A 279 -16.49 -8.72 3.26
N ASP A 280 -15.83 -7.91 2.46
CA ASP A 280 -14.38 -7.93 2.26
C ASP A 280 -13.79 -6.53 2.01
N SER A 281 -12.48 -6.46 1.93
CA SER A 281 -11.76 -5.20 1.69
C SER A 281 -12.03 -4.60 0.31
N ASN A 282 -12.37 -5.37 -0.71
CA ASN A 282 -12.72 -4.84 -2.03
C ASN A 282 -14.05 -4.11 -1.97
N THR A 283 -15.07 -4.75 -1.38
CA THR A 283 -16.39 -4.17 -1.15
C THR A 283 -16.31 -2.91 -0.29
N ALA A 284 -15.47 -2.92 0.76
CA ALA A 284 -15.24 -1.74 1.60
C ALA A 284 -14.64 -0.58 0.79
N ARG A 285 -13.64 -0.84 -0.05
CA ARG A 285 -13.03 0.18 -0.90
C ARG A 285 -14.01 0.76 -1.92
N GLU A 286 -14.80 -0.10 -2.56
CA GLU A 286 -15.85 0.34 -3.50
C GLU A 286 -16.87 1.25 -2.85
N TYR A 287 -17.33 0.88 -1.66
CA TYR A 287 -18.26 1.70 -0.89
C TYR A 287 -17.68 3.10 -0.58
N LEU A 288 -16.41 3.16 -0.12
CA LEU A 288 -15.76 4.43 0.20
C LEU A 288 -15.52 5.30 -1.06
N GLU A 289 -15.14 4.68 -2.18
CA GLU A 289 -15.00 5.38 -3.46
C GLU A 289 -16.34 5.99 -3.92
N GLN A 290 -17.41 5.21 -3.87
CA GLN A 290 -18.75 5.68 -4.24
C GLN A 290 -19.26 6.79 -3.28
N ALA A 291 -18.97 6.66 -1.99
CA ALA A 291 -19.34 7.68 -1.01
C ALA A 291 -18.59 9.01 -1.26
N LEU A 292 -17.29 8.95 -1.64
CA LEU A 292 -16.54 10.15 -2.03
C LEU A 292 -17.06 10.74 -3.35
N LEU A 293 -17.33 9.91 -4.36
CA LEU A 293 -17.90 10.35 -5.64
C LEU A 293 -19.24 11.06 -5.44
N ALA A 294 -20.08 10.53 -4.57
CA ALA A 294 -21.40 11.11 -4.24
C ALA A 294 -21.33 12.31 -3.26
N ASN A 295 -20.14 12.78 -2.88
CA ASN A 295 -19.93 13.83 -1.87
C ASN A 295 -20.57 13.54 -0.49
N LYS A 296 -20.77 12.26 -0.14
CA LYS A 296 -21.26 11.83 1.18
C LYS A 296 -20.17 11.90 2.26
N ILE A 297 -18.92 11.87 1.87
CA ILE A 297 -17.76 12.03 2.74
C ILE A 297 -16.91 13.21 2.27
N LYS A 298 -16.30 13.91 3.23
CA LYS A 298 -15.46 15.09 2.98
C LYS A 298 -14.06 14.71 2.53
N VAL A 299 -13.48 13.67 3.15
CA VAL A 299 -12.09 13.29 2.96
C VAL A 299 -11.93 11.77 2.93
N LEU A 300 -11.21 11.25 1.93
CA LEU A 300 -10.54 9.96 2.06
C LEU A 300 -9.08 10.18 2.49
N VAL A 301 -8.70 9.55 3.58
CA VAL A 301 -7.31 9.50 4.04
C VAL A 301 -6.70 8.21 3.51
N ALA A 302 -5.86 8.31 2.50
CA ALA A 302 -5.49 7.17 1.68
C ALA A 302 -3.98 6.92 1.65
N THR A 303 -3.61 5.64 1.59
CA THR A 303 -2.27 5.27 1.11
C THR A 303 -2.24 5.28 -0.43
N THR A 304 -1.11 4.90 -1.03
CA THR A 304 -1.01 4.68 -2.48
C THR A 304 -2.01 3.65 -3.03
N ALA A 305 -2.76 2.95 -2.17
CA ALA A 305 -3.85 2.05 -2.57
C ALA A 305 -4.99 2.79 -3.30
N LEU A 306 -5.27 4.08 -2.96
CA LEU A 306 -6.08 4.97 -3.79
C LEU A 306 -5.18 5.52 -4.90
N GLY A 307 -4.68 4.60 -5.67
CA GLY A 307 -3.72 4.84 -6.72
C GLY A 307 -4.37 5.24 -8.04
N MET A 308 -3.72 4.87 -9.14
CA MET A 308 -4.20 5.11 -10.50
C MET A 308 -5.69 4.69 -10.65
N GLY A 309 -6.42 5.32 -11.54
CA GLY A 309 -7.79 4.91 -11.91
C GLY A 309 -8.95 5.55 -11.15
N PHE A 310 -8.77 6.08 -9.95
CA PHE A 310 -9.84 6.82 -9.29
C PHE A 310 -10.03 8.21 -9.95
N ASP A 311 -11.21 8.49 -10.43
CA ASP A 311 -11.56 9.74 -11.10
C ASP A 311 -12.79 10.40 -10.47
N LYS A 312 -12.56 11.56 -9.83
CA LYS A 312 -13.60 12.43 -9.32
C LYS A 312 -13.45 13.81 -9.96
N PRO A 313 -14.39 14.23 -10.81
CA PRO A 313 -14.27 15.47 -11.58
C PRO A 313 -14.14 16.73 -10.72
N ASP A 314 -14.84 16.80 -9.60
CA ASP A 314 -14.98 17.97 -8.72
C ASP A 314 -14.13 17.87 -7.44
N LEU A 315 -13.01 17.12 -7.47
CA LEU A 315 -12.10 17.02 -6.34
C LEU A 315 -11.38 18.36 -6.10
N GLY A 316 -11.61 18.97 -4.92
CA GLY A 316 -11.14 20.33 -4.63
C GLY A 316 -9.74 20.43 -4.07
N PHE A 317 -9.28 19.38 -3.39
CA PHE A 317 -7.94 19.37 -2.82
C PHE A 317 -7.31 17.98 -2.75
N VAL A 318 -5.98 17.96 -2.80
CA VAL A 318 -5.15 16.81 -2.45
C VAL A 318 -4.05 17.29 -1.51
N ILE A 319 -3.96 16.69 -0.33
CA ILE A 319 -2.94 17.00 0.67
C ILE A 319 -2.09 15.75 0.89
N HIS A 320 -0.78 15.89 0.84
CA HIS A 320 0.15 14.84 1.29
C HIS A 320 0.51 15.13 2.74
N TYR A 321 0.09 14.25 3.64
CA TYR A 321 0.39 14.34 5.07
C TYR A 321 1.87 14.10 5.38
N GLN A 322 2.52 13.33 4.51
CA GLN A 322 3.93 12.98 4.52
C GLN A 322 4.50 13.07 3.12
N MET A 323 5.81 13.26 3.03
CA MET A 323 6.53 13.41 1.78
C MET A 323 6.41 12.14 0.90
N PRO A 324 5.94 12.23 -0.34
CA PRO A 324 5.88 11.07 -1.25
C PRO A 324 7.28 10.60 -1.66
N GLY A 325 7.38 9.36 -2.17
CA GLY A 325 8.67 8.75 -2.54
C GLY A 325 9.30 9.31 -3.82
N SER A 326 8.51 9.97 -4.67
CA SER A 326 8.99 10.56 -5.93
C SER A 326 8.14 11.73 -6.40
N ILE A 327 8.73 12.62 -7.17
CA ILE A 327 8.04 13.75 -7.83
C ILE A 327 6.99 13.25 -8.83
N VAL A 328 7.28 12.16 -9.50
CA VAL A 328 6.38 11.54 -10.47
C VAL A 328 5.11 11.04 -9.77
N GLY A 329 5.26 10.30 -8.66
CA GLY A 329 4.14 9.85 -7.83
C GLY A 329 3.35 11.03 -7.25
N TYR A 330 4.03 12.07 -6.78
CA TYR A 330 3.41 13.30 -6.32
C TYR A 330 2.54 13.94 -7.40
N TYR A 331 3.10 14.14 -8.60
CA TYR A 331 2.36 14.73 -9.74
C TYR A 331 1.11 13.92 -10.09
N GLN A 332 1.19 12.60 -10.12
CA GLN A 332 0.03 11.74 -10.38
C GLN A 332 -1.08 11.90 -9.34
N GLN A 333 -0.70 12.01 -8.06
CA GLN A 333 -1.63 12.11 -6.94
C GLN A 333 -2.28 13.49 -6.87
N VAL A 334 -1.51 14.58 -6.93
CA VAL A 334 -2.09 15.95 -6.96
C VAL A 334 -2.89 16.19 -8.23
N GLY A 335 -2.51 15.57 -9.34
CA GLY A 335 -3.24 15.64 -10.60
C GLY A 335 -4.65 15.01 -10.58
N ARG A 336 -5.12 14.48 -9.47
CA ARG A 336 -6.52 14.07 -9.28
C ARG A 336 -7.43 15.25 -9.01
N ALA A 337 -6.92 16.29 -8.36
CA ALA A 337 -7.68 17.52 -8.09
C ALA A 337 -7.82 18.40 -9.35
N GLY A 338 -8.88 19.19 -9.41
CA GLY A 338 -9.08 20.21 -10.42
C GLY A 338 -9.36 19.70 -11.83
N ARG A 339 -10.04 18.56 -12.01
CA ARG A 339 -10.28 18.01 -13.36
C ARG A 339 -11.39 18.72 -14.11
N ALA A 340 -12.51 19.04 -13.43
CA ALA A 340 -13.66 19.71 -14.00
C ALA A 340 -14.17 20.86 -13.10
N ILE A 341 -13.25 21.50 -12.39
CA ILE A 341 -13.49 22.70 -11.59
C ILE A 341 -12.36 23.71 -11.84
N ASP A 342 -12.67 24.98 -11.68
CA ASP A 342 -11.77 26.09 -12.04
C ASP A 342 -10.62 26.28 -11.03
N SER A 343 -10.78 25.79 -9.79
CA SER A 343 -9.78 25.95 -8.75
C SER A 343 -9.70 24.72 -7.85
N ALA A 344 -8.49 24.23 -7.65
CA ALA A 344 -8.14 23.16 -6.73
C ALA A 344 -6.76 23.40 -6.13
N VAL A 345 -6.48 22.75 -5.00
CA VAL A 345 -5.23 22.95 -4.26
C VAL A 345 -4.52 21.61 -4.06
N GLY A 346 -3.20 21.60 -4.29
CA GLY A 346 -2.30 20.50 -3.96
C GLY A 346 -1.29 20.96 -2.91
N ILE A 347 -1.27 20.34 -1.72
CA ILE A 347 -0.37 20.70 -0.64
C ILE A 347 0.46 19.50 -0.22
N LEU A 348 1.76 19.74 -0.08
CA LEU A 348 2.69 18.75 0.44
C LEU A 348 3.14 19.18 1.84
N LEU A 349 2.80 18.37 2.85
CA LEU A 349 3.36 18.51 4.19
C LEU A 349 4.62 17.64 4.29
N CYS A 350 5.61 18.12 5.06
CA CYS A 350 6.84 17.39 5.35
C CYS A 350 6.96 17.19 6.85
N GLY A 351 7.13 15.93 7.26
CA GLY A 351 7.31 15.51 8.65
C GLY A 351 8.74 15.11 8.99
N GLY A 352 9.09 15.13 10.27
CA GLY A 352 10.41 14.73 10.74
C GLY A 352 10.70 13.24 10.56
N GLU A 353 9.66 12.40 10.56
CA GLU A 353 9.74 10.94 10.41
C GLU A 353 9.84 10.45 8.96
N ASP A 354 9.53 11.30 7.98
CA ASP A 354 9.36 10.90 6.57
C ASP A 354 10.60 10.18 6.00
N ARG A 355 11.79 10.69 6.31
CA ARG A 355 13.06 10.09 5.86
C ARG A 355 13.25 8.67 6.39
N ALA A 356 12.92 8.43 7.66
CA ALA A 356 13.04 7.11 8.28
C ALA A 356 12.07 6.11 7.65
N ILE A 357 10.84 6.53 7.35
CA ILE A 357 9.84 5.72 6.67
C ILE A 357 10.33 5.34 5.25
N HIS A 358 10.85 6.30 4.51
CA HIS A 358 11.40 6.04 3.17
C HIS A 358 12.65 5.17 3.19
N GLN A 359 13.52 5.33 4.21
CA GLN A 359 14.66 4.44 4.39
C GLN A 359 14.19 3.00 4.61
N PHE A 360 13.23 2.78 5.49
CA PHE A 360 12.64 1.46 5.72
C PHE A 360 12.05 0.85 4.44
N PHE A 361 11.31 1.64 3.63
CA PHE A 361 10.76 1.16 2.36
C PHE A 361 11.86 0.79 1.36
N ARG A 362 12.95 1.55 1.29
CA ARG A 362 14.09 1.20 0.43
C ARG A 362 14.77 -0.09 0.87
N GLU A 363 15.12 -0.20 2.16
CA GLU A 363 15.81 -1.37 2.72
C GLU A 363 14.96 -2.65 2.60
N SER A 364 13.64 -2.51 2.69
CA SER A 364 12.70 -3.62 2.51
C SER A 364 12.28 -3.85 1.05
N ALA A 365 12.77 -3.09 0.08
CA ALA A 365 12.32 -3.16 -1.31
C ALA A 365 12.68 -4.48 -2.00
N PHE A 366 13.87 -5.01 -1.74
CA PHE A 366 14.35 -6.25 -2.31
C PHE A 366 14.55 -7.30 -1.21
N PRO A 367 14.35 -8.60 -1.50
CA PRO A 367 14.75 -9.66 -0.59
C PRO A 367 16.27 -9.63 -0.42
N ALA A 368 16.76 -9.88 0.80
CA ALA A 368 18.19 -10.03 1.02
C ALA A 368 18.70 -11.31 0.32
N GLU A 369 19.90 -11.26 -0.21
CA GLU A 369 20.53 -12.40 -0.90
C GLU A 369 20.54 -13.68 -0.05
N ALA A 370 20.85 -13.55 1.24
CA ALA A 370 20.81 -14.66 2.18
C ALA A 370 19.42 -15.32 2.26
N GLN A 371 18.34 -14.52 2.19
CA GLN A 371 16.97 -15.04 2.20
C GLN A 371 16.66 -15.83 0.92
N ILE A 372 17.13 -15.34 -0.22
CA ILE A 372 16.97 -16.01 -1.51
C ILE A 372 17.71 -17.36 -1.49
N HIS A 373 18.96 -17.36 -1.05
CA HIS A 373 19.75 -18.59 -0.95
C HIS A 373 19.15 -19.60 0.03
N GLU A 374 18.63 -19.14 1.17
CA GLU A 374 17.93 -20.01 2.14
C GLU A 374 16.71 -20.70 1.50
N ILE A 375 15.89 -19.95 0.74
CA ILE A 375 14.73 -20.51 0.01
C ILE A 375 15.19 -21.52 -1.05
N LEU A 376 16.19 -21.17 -1.87
CA LEU A 376 16.69 -22.03 -2.93
C LEU A 376 17.29 -23.32 -2.41
N ASN A 377 18.03 -23.28 -1.28
CA ASN A 377 18.59 -24.46 -0.62
C ASN A 377 17.47 -25.39 -0.15
N VAL A 378 16.49 -24.85 0.57
CA VAL A 378 15.32 -25.64 1.04
C VAL A 378 14.54 -26.27 -0.12
N LEU A 379 14.39 -25.56 -1.25
CA LEU A 379 13.75 -26.11 -2.44
C LEU A 379 14.62 -27.18 -3.15
N SER A 380 15.94 -27.08 -3.05
CA SER A 380 16.87 -28.09 -3.61
C SER A 380 16.85 -29.42 -2.84
N GLU A 381 16.55 -29.37 -1.56
CA GLU A 381 16.49 -30.54 -0.66
C GLU A 381 15.13 -31.24 -0.69
N ASN A 382 14.12 -30.67 -1.37
CA ASN A 382 12.75 -31.16 -1.37
C ASN A 382 12.17 -31.19 -2.79
N ASP A 383 11.39 -32.24 -3.10
CA ASP A 383 10.70 -32.38 -4.39
C ASP A 383 9.41 -31.53 -4.41
N GLY A 384 9.56 -30.24 -4.21
CA GLY A 384 8.48 -29.26 -4.22
C GLY A 384 7.84 -28.99 -2.84
N LEU A 385 7.60 -27.73 -2.55
CA LEU A 385 7.02 -27.26 -1.28
C LEU A 385 5.92 -26.22 -1.51
N THR A 386 4.93 -26.22 -0.63
CA THR A 386 4.00 -25.09 -0.50
C THR A 386 4.71 -23.90 0.19
N LEU A 387 4.15 -22.70 0.08
CA LEU A 387 4.66 -21.53 0.81
C LEU A 387 4.78 -21.81 2.33
N ARG A 388 3.80 -22.49 2.91
CA ARG A 388 3.86 -22.91 4.33
C ARG A 388 4.93 -23.95 4.59
N GLY A 389 5.19 -24.85 3.65
CA GLY A 389 6.27 -25.81 3.75
C GLY A 389 7.64 -25.17 3.75
N ILE A 390 7.83 -24.09 2.98
CA ILE A 390 9.05 -23.26 2.98
C ILE A 390 9.15 -22.49 4.30
N GLU A 391 8.05 -21.86 4.77
CA GLU A 391 8.01 -21.11 6.03
C GLU A 391 8.43 -21.95 7.25
N GLN A 392 8.04 -23.22 7.30
CA GLN A 392 8.42 -24.14 8.38
C GLN A 392 9.90 -24.53 8.39
N ARG A 393 10.58 -24.43 7.24
CA ARG A 393 11.98 -24.83 7.05
C ARG A 393 12.96 -23.67 6.97
N THR A 394 12.45 -22.44 6.94
CA THR A 394 13.22 -21.21 6.89
C THR A 394 12.80 -20.29 8.04
N ASN A 395 13.70 -19.41 8.49
CA ASN A 395 13.32 -18.38 9.46
C ASN A 395 12.85 -17.10 8.75
N LEU A 396 11.97 -17.25 7.76
CA LEU A 396 11.44 -16.14 6.94
C LEU A 396 9.95 -15.95 7.15
N ARG A 397 9.49 -14.70 7.09
CA ARG A 397 8.04 -14.39 7.08
C ARG A 397 7.42 -14.78 5.75
N TYR A 398 6.15 -15.18 5.79
CA TYR A 398 5.38 -15.53 4.59
C TYR A 398 5.54 -14.50 3.45
N GLY A 399 5.40 -13.20 3.75
CA GLY A 399 5.54 -12.13 2.76
C GLY A 399 6.97 -11.98 2.19
N GLN A 400 8.02 -12.34 2.96
CA GLN A 400 9.40 -12.35 2.47
C GLN A 400 9.62 -13.49 1.47
N ILE A 401 9.08 -14.68 1.79
CA ILE A 401 9.13 -15.85 0.92
C ILE A 401 8.38 -15.55 -0.39
N GLU A 402 7.15 -15.04 -0.30
CA GLU A 402 6.35 -14.69 -1.47
C GLU A 402 7.06 -13.66 -2.37
N LYS A 403 7.68 -12.65 -1.76
CA LYS A 403 8.42 -11.61 -2.47
C LYS A 403 9.67 -12.17 -3.18
N ALA A 404 10.42 -13.04 -2.49
CA ALA A 404 11.59 -13.69 -3.07
C ALA A 404 11.21 -14.61 -4.23
N LEU A 405 10.16 -15.42 -4.08
CA LEU A 405 9.67 -16.30 -5.13
C LEU A 405 9.15 -15.52 -6.35
N LYS A 406 8.45 -14.40 -6.14
CA LYS A 406 8.03 -13.50 -7.24
C LYS A 406 9.23 -12.93 -8.00
N LEU A 407 10.28 -12.52 -7.28
CA LEU A 407 11.52 -12.06 -7.93
C LEU A 407 12.15 -13.18 -8.77
N LEU A 408 12.28 -14.38 -8.20
CA LEU A 408 12.91 -15.53 -8.87
C LEU A 408 12.12 -15.99 -10.11
N VAL A 409 10.80 -15.97 -10.07
CA VAL A 409 9.95 -16.31 -11.24
C VAL A 409 10.09 -15.29 -12.37
N ALA A 410 10.39 -14.04 -12.05
CA ALA A 410 10.58 -12.99 -13.04
C ALA A 410 11.93 -13.06 -13.78
N GLU A 411 12.87 -13.87 -13.26
CA GLU A 411 14.15 -14.12 -13.94
C GLU A 411 13.96 -14.99 -15.20
N ASN A 412 14.79 -14.78 -16.21
CA ASN A 412 14.74 -15.56 -17.46
C ASN A 412 16.15 -16.03 -17.86
N PRO A 413 16.46 -17.34 -17.74
CA PRO A 413 15.58 -18.43 -17.28
C PRO A 413 15.34 -18.42 -15.76
N SER A 414 14.13 -18.82 -15.36
CA SER A 414 13.73 -18.80 -13.95
C SER A 414 14.38 -19.93 -13.13
N PRO A 415 14.96 -19.63 -11.97
CA PRO A 415 15.53 -20.64 -11.06
C PRO A 415 14.49 -21.41 -10.25
N VAL A 416 13.21 -21.03 -10.29
CA VAL A 416 12.11 -21.74 -9.63
C VAL A 416 10.89 -21.84 -10.52
N VAL A 417 10.05 -22.84 -10.28
CA VAL A 417 8.79 -23.02 -11.03
C VAL A 417 7.66 -23.36 -10.06
N TYR A 418 6.46 -22.86 -10.35
CA TYR A 418 5.25 -23.19 -9.60
C TYR A 418 4.37 -24.12 -10.43
N THR A 419 4.35 -25.40 -10.07
CA THR A 419 3.57 -26.44 -10.75
C THR A 419 2.86 -27.32 -9.72
N GLU A 420 1.65 -27.78 -10.03
CA GLU A 420 0.86 -28.64 -9.14
C GLU A 420 0.67 -28.09 -7.71
N LYS A 421 0.56 -26.75 -7.59
CA LYS A 421 0.47 -26.02 -6.31
C LYS A 421 1.72 -26.09 -5.42
N LEU A 422 2.86 -26.51 -5.98
CA LEU A 422 4.15 -26.60 -5.30
C LEU A 422 5.19 -25.74 -6.01
N TRP A 423 6.08 -25.15 -5.21
CA TRP A 423 7.29 -24.49 -5.67
C TRP A 423 8.41 -25.51 -5.79
N ARG A 424 9.07 -25.56 -6.93
CA ARG A 424 10.19 -26.45 -7.21
C ARG A 424 11.39 -25.67 -7.68
N ARG A 425 12.58 -26.18 -7.33
CA ARG A 425 13.86 -25.70 -7.86
C ARG A 425 14.03 -26.17 -9.28
N THR A 426 14.52 -25.31 -10.19
CA THR A 426 14.97 -25.69 -11.52
C THR A 426 16.48 -25.93 -11.52
N ILE A 427 17.04 -26.40 -12.63
CA ILE A 427 18.49 -26.59 -12.82
C ILE A 427 19.24 -25.25 -12.98
N VAL A 428 18.53 -24.15 -13.11
CA VAL A 428 19.09 -22.82 -13.35
C VAL A 428 19.77 -22.31 -12.08
N SER A 429 21.05 -21.94 -12.17
CA SER A 429 21.74 -21.25 -11.10
C SER A 429 21.24 -19.83 -10.96
N PHE A 430 21.08 -19.35 -9.73
CA PHE A 430 20.71 -17.96 -9.45
C PHE A 430 21.97 -17.18 -9.04
N SER A 431 22.15 -16.03 -9.69
CA SER A 431 23.14 -15.02 -9.28
C SER A 431 22.41 -13.67 -9.26
N PRO A 432 22.39 -12.95 -8.12
CA PRO A 432 21.76 -11.65 -8.05
C PRO A 432 22.41 -10.65 -9.01
N ASP A 433 21.59 -9.91 -9.72
CA ASP A 433 22.04 -8.75 -10.49
C ASP A 433 22.26 -7.55 -9.54
N HIS A 434 23.41 -7.53 -8.90
CA HIS A 434 23.79 -6.49 -7.94
C HIS A 434 23.85 -5.09 -8.59
N GLU A 435 24.29 -5.00 -9.83
CA GLU A 435 24.35 -3.71 -10.55
C GLU A 435 22.95 -3.12 -10.71
N ARG A 436 22.02 -3.93 -11.16
CA ARG A 436 20.62 -3.53 -11.31
C ARG A 436 19.98 -3.18 -9.97
N ILE A 437 20.15 -3.99 -8.92
CA ILE A 437 19.60 -3.73 -7.60
C ILE A 437 20.15 -2.40 -7.05
N ASN A 438 21.48 -2.21 -7.08
CA ASN A 438 22.11 -0.98 -6.63
C ASN A 438 21.67 0.23 -7.45
N HIS A 439 21.51 0.07 -8.75
CA HIS A 439 21.00 1.11 -9.63
C HIS A 439 19.59 1.55 -9.22
N LEU A 440 18.65 0.62 -9.02
CA LEU A 440 17.28 0.91 -8.58
C LEU A 440 17.24 1.55 -7.19
N MET A 441 18.12 1.12 -6.28
CA MET A 441 18.24 1.71 -4.94
C MET A 441 18.72 3.16 -4.99
N ASN A 442 19.73 3.44 -5.83
CA ASN A 442 20.26 4.78 -6.03
C ASN A 442 19.24 5.70 -6.71
N GLN A 443 18.49 5.18 -7.66
CA GLN A 443 17.40 5.92 -8.29
C GLN A 443 16.34 6.36 -7.28
N ARG A 444 15.84 5.45 -6.43
CA ARG A 444 14.87 5.80 -5.38
C ARG A 444 15.42 6.85 -4.40
N LYS A 445 16.72 6.81 -4.14
CA LYS A 445 17.39 7.83 -3.31
C LYS A 445 17.40 9.19 -4.01
N SER A 446 17.69 9.21 -5.31
CA SER A 446 17.66 10.44 -6.12
C SER A 446 16.24 11.01 -6.23
N GLU A 447 15.24 10.15 -6.48
CA GLU A 447 13.84 10.58 -6.55
C GLU A 447 13.35 11.21 -5.25
N LEU A 448 13.76 10.70 -4.10
CA LEU A 448 13.46 11.30 -2.80
C LEU A 448 14.15 12.67 -2.64
N ALA A 449 15.41 12.80 -3.09
CA ALA A 449 16.12 14.07 -3.06
C ALA A 449 15.46 15.12 -3.95
N ASP A 450 14.87 14.72 -5.08
CA ASP A 450 14.07 15.61 -5.93
C ASP A 450 12.82 16.13 -5.21
N VAL A 451 12.14 15.29 -4.41
CA VAL A 451 11.02 15.74 -3.58
C VAL A 451 11.46 16.71 -2.50
N GLU A 452 12.59 16.46 -1.83
CA GLU A 452 13.18 17.40 -0.86
C GLU A 452 13.53 18.74 -1.52
N SER A 453 14.06 18.70 -2.73
CA SER A 453 14.35 19.91 -3.53
C SER A 453 13.07 20.66 -3.90
N TYR A 454 12.00 19.94 -4.25
CA TYR A 454 10.68 20.55 -4.51
C TYR A 454 10.12 21.29 -3.30
N ILE A 455 10.29 20.74 -2.09
CA ILE A 455 9.80 21.39 -0.86
C ILE A 455 10.50 22.73 -0.64
N THR A 456 11.81 22.77 -0.83
CA THR A 456 12.65 23.95 -0.51
C THR A 456 12.80 24.94 -1.64
N THR A 457 12.43 24.57 -2.88
CA THR A 457 12.63 25.43 -4.05
C THR A 457 11.83 26.73 -3.98
N LYS A 458 12.46 27.84 -4.42
CA LYS A 458 11.81 29.13 -4.66
C LYS A 458 11.24 29.25 -6.07
N GLU A 459 11.50 28.29 -6.94
CA GLU A 459 10.94 28.27 -8.29
C GLU A 459 9.44 27.99 -8.26
N CYS A 460 8.78 28.27 -9.38
CA CYS A 460 7.37 27.89 -9.54
C CYS A 460 7.19 26.38 -9.33
N LYS A 461 6.35 26.00 -8.37
CA LYS A 461 6.12 24.59 -8.01
C LYS A 461 5.64 23.75 -9.20
N MET A 462 4.73 24.29 -10.04
CA MET A 462 4.25 23.60 -11.24
C MET A 462 5.35 23.46 -12.30
N GLN A 463 6.15 24.50 -12.50
CA GLN A 463 7.29 24.47 -13.42
C GLN A 463 8.32 23.42 -13.01
N PHE A 464 8.61 23.29 -11.71
CA PHE A 464 9.49 22.26 -11.18
C PHE A 464 8.98 20.86 -11.53
N LEU A 465 7.68 20.57 -11.29
CA LEU A 465 7.08 19.27 -11.61
C LEU A 465 7.15 18.96 -13.12
N ARG A 466 6.82 19.94 -13.97
CA ARG A 466 6.86 19.79 -15.42
C ARG A 466 8.27 19.48 -15.94
N ARG A 467 9.29 20.16 -15.38
CA ARG A 467 10.70 19.88 -15.72
C ARG A 467 11.16 18.50 -15.25
N ALA A 468 10.78 18.08 -14.07
CA ALA A 468 11.08 16.74 -13.57
C ALA A 468 10.45 15.62 -14.43
N LEU A 469 9.44 15.96 -15.23
CA LEU A 469 8.81 15.08 -16.21
C LEU A 469 9.28 15.35 -17.65
N ASP A 470 10.38 16.08 -17.80
CA ASP A 470 11.04 16.43 -19.09
C ASP A 470 10.11 17.16 -20.08
N GLU A 471 9.21 18.01 -19.58
CA GLU A 471 8.44 18.89 -20.46
C GLU A 471 9.31 20.07 -20.93
N PRO A 472 9.52 20.24 -22.26
CA PRO A 472 10.56 21.16 -22.77
C PRO A 472 10.30 22.64 -22.48
N SER A 473 9.01 23.05 -22.43
CA SER A 473 8.59 24.45 -22.31
C SER A 473 7.78 24.70 -21.04
N ALA A 474 8.40 24.45 -19.87
CA ALA A 474 7.73 24.65 -18.59
C ALA A 474 7.72 26.13 -18.19
N GLU A 475 6.59 26.80 -18.30
CA GLU A 475 6.37 28.18 -17.86
C GLU A 475 5.90 28.27 -16.41
N ARG A 476 6.02 29.45 -15.80
CA ARG A 476 5.50 29.74 -14.46
C ARG A 476 3.98 29.71 -14.44
N CYS A 477 3.38 29.08 -13.42
CA CYS A 477 1.91 28.93 -13.34
C CYS A 477 1.16 30.17 -12.82
N GLY A 478 1.86 31.13 -12.19
CA GLY A 478 1.29 32.36 -11.64
C GLY A 478 0.46 32.22 -10.36
N LYS A 479 0.20 30.97 -9.86
CA LYS A 479 -0.78 30.72 -8.78
C LYS A 479 -0.26 29.82 -7.64
N CYS A 480 0.91 29.23 -7.73
CA CYS A 480 1.50 28.49 -6.62
C CYS A 480 2.11 29.44 -5.58
N SER A 481 2.37 28.94 -4.38
CA SER A 481 2.96 29.72 -3.30
C SER A 481 4.25 30.46 -3.70
N SER A 482 5.12 29.80 -4.47
CA SER A 482 6.36 30.44 -4.98
C SER A 482 6.10 31.55 -6.01
N CYS A 483 5.03 31.48 -6.78
CA CYS A 483 4.66 32.56 -7.71
C CYS A 483 4.02 33.74 -6.99
N LEU A 484 3.20 33.46 -5.98
CA LEU A 484 2.50 34.45 -5.16
C LEU A 484 3.39 35.05 -4.06
N GLN A 485 4.53 34.41 -3.77
CA GLN A 485 5.46 34.76 -2.70
C GLN A 485 4.85 34.71 -1.28
N HIS A 486 3.78 33.95 -1.10
CA HIS A 486 3.18 33.63 0.19
C HIS A 486 2.53 32.25 0.17
N PRO A 487 2.36 31.59 1.32
CA PRO A 487 1.63 30.32 1.40
C PRO A 487 0.21 30.46 0.86
N LEU A 488 -0.32 29.39 0.24
CA LEU A 488 -1.71 29.36 -0.24
C LEU A 488 -2.71 29.31 0.92
N LEU A 489 -2.30 28.69 2.01
CA LEU A 489 -3.05 28.57 3.28
C LEU A 489 -2.13 28.95 4.42
N SER A 490 -2.68 29.56 5.48
CA SER A 490 -1.87 29.92 6.64
C SER A 490 -1.16 28.69 7.23
N PRO A 491 0.15 28.75 7.49
CA PRO A 491 0.88 27.72 8.23
C PRO A 491 0.62 27.78 9.75
N ASP A 492 -0.10 28.80 10.22
CA ASP A 492 -0.37 29.00 11.63
C ASP A 492 -1.21 27.85 12.21
N ILE A 493 -0.87 27.43 13.40
CA ILE A 493 -1.52 26.33 14.09
C ILE A 493 -2.22 26.88 15.32
N ASP A 494 -3.50 26.57 15.43
CA ASP A 494 -4.28 26.86 16.62
C ASP A 494 -3.72 26.13 17.84
N SER A 495 -3.47 26.87 18.93
CA SER A 495 -2.83 26.32 20.14
C SER A 495 -3.68 25.26 20.85
N ASP A 496 -5.01 25.43 20.82
CA ASP A 496 -5.92 24.51 21.51
C ASP A 496 -6.03 23.19 20.71
N LEU A 497 -6.10 23.30 19.38
CA LEU A 497 -6.03 22.14 18.50
C LEU A 497 -4.68 21.43 18.58
N LEU A 498 -3.57 22.16 18.69
CA LEU A 498 -2.24 21.56 18.88
C LEU A 498 -2.18 20.79 20.21
N HIS A 499 -2.68 21.39 21.29
CA HIS A 499 -2.75 20.72 22.59
C HIS A 499 -3.64 19.47 22.52
N ALA A 500 -4.81 19.58 21.91
CA ALA A 500 -5.73 18.46 21.72
C ALA A 500 -5.12 17.35 20.86
N ALA A 501 -4.37 17.70 19.79
CA ALA A 501 -3.67 16.72 18.96
C ALA A 501 -2.55 15.99 19.70
N ASN A 502 -1.80 16.69 20.56
CA ASN A 502 -0.80 16.08 21.42
C ASN A 502 -1.43 15.07 22.40
N LEU A 503 -2.54 15.46 23.06
CA LEU A 503 -3.28 14.54 23.92
C LEU A 503 -3.86 13.36 23.16
N PHE A 504 -4.40 13.60 21.96
CA PHE A 504 -4.93 12.55 21.11
C PHE A 504 -3.87 11.48 20.77
N ILE A 505 -2.65 11.90 20.37
CA ILE A 505 -1.56 10.98 20.07
C ILE A 505 -1.13 10.22 21.35
N LYS A 506 -1.03 10.91 22.50
CA LYS A 506 -0.65 10.28 23.78
C LYS A 506 -1.70 9.30 24.30
N HIS A 507 -2.97 9.53 24.03
CA HIS A 507 -4.08 8.69 24.47
C HIS A 507 -4.53 7.65 23.43
N ALA A 508 -3.83 7.52 22.30
CA ALA A 508 -4.07 6.50 21.29
C ALA A 508 -3.54 5.12 21.73
N ASP A 509 -4.04 4.66 22.91
CA ASP A 509 -3.77 3.30 23.37
C ASP A 509 -4.40 2.27 22.42
N LEU A 510 -3.66 1.18 22.19
CA LEU A 510 -4.02 0.18 21.19
C LEU A 510 -4.57 -1.07 21.85
N PRO A 511 -5.56 -1.75 21.24
CA PRO A 511 -5.97 -3.07 21.70
C PRO A 511 -4.84 -4.08 21.52
N LEU A 512 -4.57 -4.89 22.53
CA LEU A 512 -3.62 -5.98 22.49
C LEU A 512 -4.37 -7.30 22.38
N ASN A 513 -4.48 -7.82 21.16
CA ASN A 513 -5.12 -9.08 20.88
C ASN A 513 -4.09 -10.21 20.92
N LEU A 514 -4.33 -11.21 21.76
CA LEU A 514 -3.50 -12.40 21.81
C LEU A 514 -3.85 -13.38 20.69
N ASN A 515 -2.88 -14.22 20.32
CA ASN A 515 -3.06 -15.23 19.28
C ASN A 515 -3.97 -16.37 19.79
N LYS A 516 -5.02 -16.69 19.05
CA LYS A 516 -5.96 -17.78 19.41
C LYS A 516 -5.54 -19.14 18.87
N GLN A 517 -4.70 -19.18 17.83
CA GLN A 517 -4.28 -20.41 17.17
C GLN A 517 -2.77 -20.51 17.15
N VAL A 518 -2.21 -21.62 17.63
CA VAL A 518 -0.76 -21.89 17.63
C VAL A 518 -0.30 -22.54 16.33
N ALA A 519 1.01 -22.45 16.03
CA ALA A 519 1.59 -23.14 14.88
C ALA A 519 1.59 -24.65 15.13
N SER A 520 1.19 -25.42 14.14
CA SER A 520 1.13 -26.89 14.24
C SER A 520 2.51 -27.48 14.49
N GLY A 521 2.65 -28.31 15.53
CA GLY A 521 3.88 -28.99 15.88
C GLY A 521 4.95 -28.14 16.57
N ALA A 522 4.68 -26.85 16.86
CA ALA A 522 5.67 -25.96 17.48
C ALA A 522 5.76 -26.07 19.02
N PHE A 523 4.73 -26.55 19.68
CA PHE A 523 4.69 -26.72 21.14
C PHE A 523 4.66 -28.18 21.56
N THR A 524 5.83 -28.78 21.69
CA THR A 524 6.00 -30.20 22.08
C THR A 524 6.03 -30.38 23.60
N GLN A 525 6.57 -29.40 24.34
CA GLN A 525 6.68 -29.45 25.81
C GLN A 525 5.40 -28.96 26.49
N TYR A 526 4.84 -27.81 26.06
CA TYR A 526 3.57 -27.30 26.64
C TYR A 526 2.33 -28.03 26.11
N GLY A 527 2.44 -28.77 25.00
CA GLY A 527 1.37 -29.56 24.44
C GLY A 527 0.25 -28.73 23.77
N PHE A 528 0.48 -27.44 23.48
CA PHE A 528 -0.50 -26.60 22.81
C PHE A 528 -0.68 -27.01 21.35
N LYS A 529 -1.94 -27.16 20.90
CA LYS A 529 -2.26 -27.60 19.53
C LYS A 529 -3.44 -26.83 18.96
N GLY A 530 -3.36 -26.49 17.68
CA GLY A 530 -4.46 -25.87 16.93
C GLY A 530 -4.97 -24.58 17.59
N ASN A 531 -6.29 -24.46 17.77
CA ASN A 531 -6.86 -23.33 18.50
C ASN A 531 -6.71 -23.57 20.02
N LEU A 532 -6.19 -22.57 20.73
CA LEU A 532 -6.15 -22.59 22.20
C LEU A 532 -7.59 -22.67 22.74
N PRO A 533 -7.88 -23.61 23.67
CA PRO A 533 -9.17 -23.65 24.35
C PRO A 533 -9.52 -22.29 24.98
N ALA A 534 -10.80 -21.95 25.04
CA ALA A 534 -11.27 -20.69 25.64
C ALA A 534 -10.76 -20.49 27.08
N GLY A 535 -10.62 -21.59 27.85
CA GLY A 535 -10.05 -21.55 29.20
C GLY A 535 -8.57 -21.15 29.28
N LEU A 536 -7.81 -21.20 28.18
CA LEU A 536 -6.41 -20.80 28.09
C LEU A 536 -6.21 -19.44 27.40
N GLN A 537 -7.26 -18.86 26.84
CA GLN A 537 -7.18 -17.55 26.20
C GLN A 537 -7.23 -16.44 27.23
N GLY A 538 -6.53 -15.34 26.96
CA GLY A 538 -6.60 -14.10 27.72
C GLY A 538 -7.65 -13.13 27.20
N SER A 539 -7.94 -12.12 27.97
CA SER A 539 -8.75 -10.98 27.54
C SER A 539 -7.96 -10.06 26.62
N THR A 540 -8.67 -9.23 25.85
CA THR A 540 -8.02 -8.18 25.07
C THR A 540 -7.31 -7.20 26.01
N GLY A 541 -6.01 -7.05 25.84
CA GLY A 541 -5.17 -6.15 26.59
C GLY A 541 -5.09 -4.75 26.00
N ARG A 542 -4.10 -3.97 26.50
CA ARG A 542 -3.78 -2.64 25.97
C ARG A 542 -2.28 -2.44 25.81
N ILE A 543 -1.96 -1.62 24.82
CA ILE A 543 -0.61 -1.13 24.57
C ILE A 543 -0.65 0.39 24.68
N LEU A 544 0.23 0.96 25.49
CA LEU A 544 0.24 2.40 25.76
C LEU A 544 0.56 3.22 24.49
N SER A 545 1.46 2.72 23.62
CA SER A 545 1.95 3.48 22.48
C SER A 545 2.43 2.58 21.35
N ARG A 546 2.77 3.18 20.22
CA ARG A 546 3.56 2.53 19.17
C ARG A 546 5.02 2.91 19.30
N TRP A 547 5.91 1.97 19.06
CA TRP A 547 7.35 2.18 19.14
C TRP A 547 7.81 3.34 18.25
N GLY A 548 8.43 4.34 18.85
CA GLY A 548 9.00 5.48 18.15
C GLY A 548 8.00 6.55 17.69
N ASP A 549 6.70 6.43 17.98
CA ASP A 549 5.73 7.50 17.67
C ASP A 549 5.97 8.77 18.51
N SER A 550 5.39 9.87 18.07
CA SER A 550 5.54 11.19 18.72
C SER A 550 4.82 11.32 20.08
N GLY A 551 4.03 10.29 20.48
CA GLY A 551 3.43 10.20 21.80
C GLY A 551 4.40 9.62 22.83
N TRP A 552 3.98 8.55 23.51
CA TRP A 552 4.82 7.84 24.46
C TRP A 552 5.88 6.95 23.82
N GLY A 553 5.71 6.55 22.57
CA GLY A 553 6.59 5.57 21.91
C GLY A 553 8.02 6.02 21.71
N LYS A 554 8.27 7.31 21.48
CA LYS A 554 9.61 7.90 21.41
C LYS A 554 10.31 7.84 22.76
N GLN A 555 9.59 8.14 23.84
CA GLN A 555 10.09 8.07 25.20
C GLN A 555 10.39 6.62 25.60
N VAL A 556 9.48 5.68 25.34
CA VAL A 556 9.72 4.24 25.57
C VAL A 556 10.97 3.76 24.82
N ALA A 557 11.16 4.18 23.55
CA ALA A 557 12.33 3.80 22.75
C ALA A 557 13.66 4.36 23.32
N GLN A 558 13.65 5.58 23.85
CA GLN A 558 14.82 6.20 24.47
C GLN A 558 15.14 5.55 25.81
N GLU A 559 14.14 5.42 26.69
CA GLU A 559 14.31 4.92 28.06
C GLU A 559 14.65 3.42 28.11
N LYS A 560 14.18 2.63 27.14
CA LYS A 560 14.66 1.24 27.01
C LYS A 560 16.17 1.16 26.77
N LYS A 561 16.78 2.12 26.07
CA LYS A 561 18.23 2.16 25.85
C LYS A 561 19.00 2.56 27.11
N THR A 562 18.39 3.38 27.99
CA THR A 562 18.98 3.80 29.25
C THR A 562 18.78 2.77 30.37
N GLY A 563 17.94 1.76 30.16
CA GLY A 563 17.74 0.66 31.10
C GLY A 563 16.74 0.93 32.24
N ARG A 564 15.98 2.03 32.19
CA ARG A 564 14.92 2.32 33.17
C ARG A 564 13.80 3.13 32.54
N PHE A 565 12.56 2.73 32.79
CA PHE A 565 11.36 3.48 32.42
C PHE A 565 11.02 4.50 33.48
N SER A 566 10.63 5.72 33.11
CA SER A 566 10.31 6.84 34.01
C SER A 566 9.00 6.63 34.77
N ASP A 567 8.81 7.45 35.82
CA ASP A 567 7.55 7.47 36.54
C ASP A 567 6.41 8.09 35.74
N GLU A 568 6.70 8.91 34.73
CA GLU A 568 5.71 9.40 33.75
C GLU A 568 5.06 8.26 32.96
N LEU A 569 5.84 7.27 32.51
CA LEU A 569 5.29 6.09 31.84
C LEU A 569 4.48 5.21 32.78
N VAL A 570 4.88 5.12 34.06
CA VAL A 570 4.10 4.42 35.11
C VAL A 570 2.75 5.10 35.28
N GLU A 571 2.74 6.44 35.41
CA GLU A 571 1.52 7.22 35.54
C GLU A 571 0.59 7.07 34.36
N ALA A 572 1.14 7.19 33.14
CA ALA A 572 0.39 7.03 31.88
C ALA A 572 -0.25 5.63 31.75
N CYS A 573 0.46 4.57 32.15
CA CYS A 573 -0.11 3.22 32.21
C CYS A 573 -1.17 3.06 33.29
N ALA A 574 -0.96 3.62 34.49
CA ALA A 574 -1.94 3.55 35.55
C ALA A 574 -3.24 4.31 35.21
N GLU A 575 -3.11 5.48 34.58
CA GLU A 575 -4.25 6.25 34.05
C GLU A 575 -4.97 5.45 32.94
N MET A 576 -4.23 4.87 32.01
CA MET A 576 -4.80 4.03 30.95
C MET A 576 -5.62 2.88 31.54
N VAL A 577 -5.10 2.16 32.54
CA VAL A 577 -5.78 1.04 33.16
C VAL A 577 -7.06 1.49 33.87
N ARG A 578 -7.00 2.60 34.62
CA ARG A 578 -8.13 3.06 35.48
C ARG A 578 -9.20 3.84 34.72
N GLN A 579 -8.83 4.63 33.74
CA GLN A 579 -9.74 5.62 33.13
C GLN A 579 -10.20 5.24 31.74
N ARG A 580 -9.30 4.65 30.89
CA ARG A 580 -9.58 4.39 29.48
C ARG A 580 -9.88 2.93 29.18
N TRP A 581 -9.13 2.00 29.79
CA TRP A 581 -9.34 0.59 29.57
C TRP A 581 -10.40 0.00 30.49
N ASN A 582 -10.27 0.26 31.79
CA ASN A 582 -11.19 -0.20 32.82
C ASN A 582 -11.56 -1.70 32.70
N PRO A 583 -10.57 -2.62 32.82
CA PRO A 583 -10.79 -4.05 32.60
C PRO A 583 -11.74 -4.61 33.66
N HIS A 584 -12.72 -5.42 33.20
CA HIS A 584 -13.69 -6.02 34.12
C HIS A 584 -13.77 -7.55 33.94
N PRO A 585 -13.68 -8.38 35.01
CA PRO A 585 -13.43 -8.01 36.41
C PRO A 585 -12.06 -7.35 36.60
N GLU A 586 -11.95 -6.43 37.60
CA GLU A 586 -10.71 -5.70 37.84
C GLU A 586 -9.54 -6.64 38.17
N PRO A 587 -8.30 -6.32 37.72
CA PRO A 587 -7.12 -7.08 38.12
C PRO A 587 -6.86 -6.95 39.60
N THR A 588 -6.50 -8.04 40.24
CA THR A 588 -6.22 -8.11 41.70
C THR A 588 -4.74 -8.17 42.03
N TRP A 589 -3.90 -8.45 41.07
CA TRP A 589 -2.46 -8.51 41.19
C TRP A 589 -1.75 -8.27 39.83
N VAL A 590 -0.47 -7.95 39.93
CA VAL A 590 0.39 -7.65 38.78
C VAL A 590 1.54 -8.65 38.68
N CYS A 591 1.87 -9.13 37.49
CA CYS A 591 3.10 -9.85 37.21
C CYS A 591 3.71 -9.31 35.90
N CYS A 592 4.91 -9.74 35.58
CA CYS A 592 5.60 -9.28 34.36
C CYS A 592 6.25 -10.41 33.58
N VAL A 593 6.58 -10.13 32.33
CA VAL A 593 7.40 -11.00 31.48
C VAL A 593 8.85 -10.97 31.98
N PRO A 594 9.43 -12.11 32.44
CA PRO A 594 10.81 -12.14 32.90
C PRO A 594 11.79 -12.16 31.73
N SER A 595 12.97 -11.57 31.91
CA SER A 595 14.07 -11.54 30.95
C SER A 595 15.38 -11.91 31.61
N LEU A 596 16.15 -12.85 31.06
CA LEU A 596 17.49 -13.19 31.52
C LEU A 596 18.55 -12.14 31.14
N ARG A 597 18.22 -11.24 30.19
CA ARG A 597 19.15 -10.21 29.69
C ARG A 597 18.96 -8.85 30.33
N HIS A 598 17.75 -8.55 30.75
CA HIS A 598 17.35 -7.28 31.38
C HIS A 598 16.57 -7.62 32.64
N LEU A 599 17.29 -8.03 33.69
CA LEU A 599 16.69 -8.60 34.90
C LEU A 599 15.76 -7.64 35.65
N ASP A 600 16.05 -6.34 35.62
CA ASP A 600 15.33 -5.35 36.40
C ASP A 600 14.42 -4.43 35.60
N LEU A 601 14.57 -4.34 34.26
CA LEU A 601 13.89 -3.33 33.45
C LEU A 601 12.36 -3.42 33.54
N VAL A 602 11.80 -4.58 33.18
CA VAL A 602 10.35 -4.82 33.22
C VAL A 602 9.85 -5.06 34.66
N PRO A 603 10.54 -5.84 35.50
CA PRO A 603 10.16 -6.01 36.90
C PRO A 603 10.11 -4.72 37.70
N ASP A 604 11.10 -3.81 37.57
CA ASP A 604 11.06 -2.49 38.26
C ASP A 604 9.85 -1.68 37.85
N PHE A 605 9.60 -1.60 36.51
CA PHE A 605 8.43 -0.90 36.01
C PHE A 605 7.12 -1.52 36.52
N ALA A 606 6.98 -2.84 36.46
CA ALA A 606 5.78 -3.54 36.90
C ALA A 606 5.52 -3.41 38.39
N ARG A 607 6.56 -3.41 39.27
CA ARG A 607 6.43 -3.15 40.70
C ARG A 607 5.92 -1.74 40.97
N ARG A 608 6.48 -0.74 40.29
CA ARG A 608 6.03 0.66 40.45
C ARG A 608 4.62 0.86 39.92
N LEU A 609 4.25 0.22 38.82
CA LEU A 609 2.89 0.24 38.30
C LEU A 609 1.90 -0.44 39.26
N ALA A 610 2.27 -1.58 39.85
CA ALA A 610 1.48 -2.28 40.85
C ALA A 610 1.23 -1.39 42.08
N ALA A 611 2.29 -0.78 42.61
CA ALA A 611 2.18 0.18 43.73
C ALA A 611 1.27 1.36 43.39
N LYS A 612 1.39 1.93 42.17
CA LYS A 612 0.53 3.05 41.74
C LYS A 612 -0.92 2.62 41.58
N LEU A 613 -1.20 1.38 41.15
CA LEU A 613 -2.54 0.81 41.06
C LEU A 613 -3.11 0.35 42.42
N GLY A 614 -2.29 0.26 43.46
CA GLY A 614 -2.68 -0.28 44.76
C GLY A 614 -2.81 -1.79 44.77
N LEU A 615 -2.11 -2.48 43.87
CA LEU A 615 -2.14 -3.93 43.70
C LEU A 615 -0.81 -4.57 44.14
N PRO A 616 -0.82 -5.81 44.64
CA PRO A 616 0.40 -6.56 44.90
C PRO A 616 1.11 -6.95 43.60
N PHE A 617 2.44 -6.87 43.62
CA PHE A 617 3.27 -7.46 42.53
C PHE A 617 3.68 -8.87 42.98
N ILE A 618 3.52 -9.84 42.07
CA ILE A 618 3.86 -11.25 42.27
C ILE A 618 4.84 -11.71 41.20
N ASP A 619 5.95 -12.25 41.60
CA ASP A 619 6.95 -12.85 40.72
C ASP A 619 6.51 -14.28 40.39
N ALA A 620 5.46 -14.36 39.57
CA ALA A 620 4.74 -15.62 39.28
C ALA A 620 5.33 -16.40 38.08
N ILE A 621 6.28 -15.83 37.36
CA ILE A 621 6.80 -16.39 36.10
C ILE A 621 8.31 -16.42 36.16
N GLU A 622 8.90 -17.58 35.93
CA GLU A 622 10.35 -17.77 35.81
C GLU A 622 10.71 -18.16 34.37
N LYS A 623 11.75 -17.52 33.82
CA LYS A 623 12.34 -17.91 32.55
C LYS A 623 13.49 -18.88 32.80
N VAL A 624 13.31 -20.12 32.38
CA VAL A 624 14.23 -21.24 32.67
C VAL A 624 15.18 -21.59 31.51
N VAL A 625 14.96 -21.04 30.31
CA VAL A 625 15.79 -21.29 29.12
C VAL A 625 16.30 -19.97 28.55
N ASP A 626 17.62 -19.88 28.32
CA ASP A 626 18.23 -18.76 27.59
C ASP A 626 18.13 -19.02 26.07
N ASN A 627 16.94 -18.78 25.55
CA ASN A 627 16.64 -18.90 24.13
C ASN A 627 17.03 -17.62 23.35
N PRO A 628 17.19 -17.69 22.00
CA PRO A 628 17.41 -16.51 21.17
C PRO A 628 16.32 -15.45 21.38
N PRO A 629 16.64 -14.14 21.22
CA PRO A 629 15.63 -13.09 21.33
C PRO A 629 14.47 -13.34 20.40
N GLN A 630 13.24 -13.19 20.90
CA GLN A 630 12.01 -13.43 20.14
C GLN A 630 11.95 -12.64 18.83
N LYS A 631 12.51 -11.43 18.80
CA LYS A 631 12.61 -10.58 17.60
C LYS A 631 13.45 -11.18 16.45
N MET A 632 14.31 -12.17 16.74
CA MET A 632 15.11 -12.89 15.73
C MET A 632 14.30 -14.00 15.05
N GLN A 633 13.19 -14.40 15.64
CA GLN A 633 12.27 -15.38 15.06
C GLN A 633 11.28 -14.65 14.16
N GLN A 634 11.40 -14.81 12.85
CA GLN A 634 10.66 -14.00 11.90
C GLN A 634 9.29 -14.55 11.54
N ASN A 635 9.09 -15.87 11.67
CA ASN A 635 7.78 -16.48 11.36
C ASN A 635 7.12 -17.11 12.57
N ARG A 636 5.82 -17.38 12.41
CA ARG A 636 4.96 -17.91 13.46
C ARG A 636 5.45 -19.24 14.04
N PHE A 637 5.96 -20.16 13.20
CA PHE A 637 6.40 -21.47 13.65
C PHE A 637 7.59 -21.36 14.60
N HIS A 638 8.64 -20.65 14.15
CA HIS A 638 9.84 -20.44 14.96
C HIS A 638 9.60 -19.57 16.19
N GLN A 639 8.69 -18.58 16.10
CA GLN A 639 8.27 -17.79 17.26
C GLN A 639 7.61 -18.64 18.34
N CYS A 640 6.75 -19.58 17.95
CA CYS A 640 6.14 -20.52 18.88
C CYS A 640 7.15 -21.50 19.45
N GLN A 641 7.97 -22.12 18.58
CA GLN A 641 8.98 -23.10 18.98
C GLN A 641 10.02 -22.53 19.94
N ASN A 642 10.45 -21.29 19.72
CA ASN A 642 11.40 -20.58 20.57
C ASN A 642 10.90 -20.37 22.01
N LEU A 643 9.58 -20.41 22.23
CA LEU A 643 8.96 -20.22 23.54
C LEU A 643 8.58 -21.55 24.22
N ASP A 644 8.66 -22.68 23.50
CA ASP A 644 8.28 -23.98 24.04
C ASP A 644 9.22 -24.43 25.16
N GLY A 645 8.71 -24.59 26.38
CA GLY A 645 9.51 -24.95 27.55
C GLY A 645 10.33 -23.80 28.16
N ALA A 646 10.22 -22.57 27.60
CA ALA A 646 11.07 -21.46 28.03
C ALA A 646 10.70 -20.84 29.37
N PHE A 647 9.47 -21.06 29.84
CA PHE A 647 8.92 -20.45 31.06
C PHE A 647 8.24 -21.47 31.97
N VAL A 648 8.30 -21.19 33.28
CA VAL A 648 7.60 -21.99 34.31
C VAL A 648 6.80 -21.01 35.18
N ILE A 649 5.61 -21.46 35.61
CA ILE A 649 4.79 -20.72 36.56
C ILE A 649 5.14 -21.19 37.97
N THR A 650 5.45 -20.22 38.85
CA THR A 650 5.83 -20.46 40.25
C THR A 650 4.60 -20.36 41.15
N PRO A 651 4.09 -21.47 41.70
CA PRO A 651 2.96 -21.42 42.63
C PRO A 651 3.41 -21.06 44.06
N PRO A 652 2.49 -20.56 44.94
CA PRO A 652 1.06 -20.37 44.67
C PRO A 652 0.75 -19.04 43.96
N LEU A 653 -0.20 -19.07 42.98
CA LEU A 653 -0.73 -17.85 42.38
C LEU A 653 -1.68 -17.12 43.37
N MET A 654 -1.74 -15.80 43.26
CA MET A 654 -2.79 -15.02 43.95
C MET A 654 -4.17 -15.29 43.32
N PRO A 655 -5.22 -15.32 44.16
CA PRO A 655 -6.59 -15.39 43.62
C PRO A 655 -6.97 -14.15 42.81
N GLY A 656 -7.79 -14.36 41.77
CA GLY A 656 -8.35 -13.29 40.95
C GLY A 656 -7.56 -12.99 39.68
N PRO A 657 -8.03 -12.02 38.89
CA PRO A 657 -7.45 -11.68 37.58
C PRO A 657 -6.06 -11.05 37.71
N ALA A 658 -5.16 -11.39 36.78
CA ALA A 658 -3.80 -10.87 36.69
C ALA A 658 -3.66 -9.77 35.64
N LEU A 659 -2.86 -8.75 35.94
CA LEU A 659 -2.32 -7.81 34.94
C LEU A 659 -0.89 -8.28 34.56
N LEU A 660 -0.69 -8.77 33.34
CA LEU A 660 0.59 -9.25 32.82
C LEU A 660 1.27 -8.15 32.02
N VAL A 661 2.42 -7.66 32.51
CA VAL A 661 3.13 -6.49 31.97
C VAL A 661 4.35 -6.91 31.15
N ASP A 662 4.51 -6.30 29.97
CA ASP A 662 5.70 -6.40 29.13
C ASP A 662 6.14 -4.99 28.67
N ASP A 663 7.36 -4.85 28.19
CA ASP A 663 7.83 -3.56 27.66
C ASP A 663 7.44 -3.39 26.17
N ILE A 664 7.73 -4.37 25.32
CA ILE A 664 7.48 -4.29 23.89
C ILE A 664 6.80 -5.55 23.36
N VAL A 665 5.75 -5.33 22.59
CA VAL A 665 5.06 -6.39 21.87
C VAL A 665 5.26 -6.24 20.36
N ASP A 666 5.62 -7.35 19.69
CA ASP A 666 5.63 -7.46 18.22
C ASP A 666 4.51 -8.39 17.76
N SER A 667 4.69 -9.69 17.87
CA SER A 667 3.72 -10.71 17.44
C SER A 667 2.79 -11.22 18.53
N ALA A 668 2.91 -10.69 19.74
CA ALA A 668 2.20 -11.07 20.97
C ALA A 668 2.36 -12.53 21.41
N TRP A 669 3.30 -13.33 20.81
CA TRP A 669 3.46 -14.74 21.16
C TRP A 669 3.92 -14.95 22.59
N THR A 670 4.85 -14.16 23.10
CA THR A 670 5.30 -14.24 24.51
C THR A 670 4.13 -14.07 25.45
N LEU A 671 3.37 -13.00 25.28
CA LEU A 671 2.18 -12.72 26.11
C LEU A 671 1.10 -13.79 25.93
N THR A 672 0.93 -14.35 24.71
CA THR A 672 -0.01 -15.46 24.46
C THR A 672 0.36 -16.71 25.24
N VAL A 673 1.62 -17.14 25.18
CA VAL A 673 2.12 -18.34 25.88
C VAL A 673 2.02 -18.16 27.40
N LEU A 674 2.52 -17.03 27.92
CA LEU A 674 2.48 -16.77 29.36
C LEU A 674 1.05 -16.66 29.89
N THR A 675 0.15 -16.04 29.12
CA THR A 675 -1.27 -16.04 29.44
C THR A 675 -1.83 -17.46 29.53
N ALA A 676 -1.55 -18.31 28.54
CA ALA A 676 -2.04 -19.69 28.54
C ALA A 676 -1.50 -20.49 29.75
N LEU A 677 -0.22 -20.30 30.10
CA LEU A 677 0.40 -20.95 31.27
C LEU A 677 -0.20 -20.45 32.60
N LEU A 678 -0.40 -19.15 32.78
CA LEU A 678 -1.08 -18.59 33.95
C LEU A 678 -2.53 -19.09 34.10
N ARG A 679 -3.25 -19.15 32.98
CA ARG A 679 -4.62 -19.73 32.92
C ARG A 679 -4.62 -21.22 33.28
N GLN A 680 -3.65 -21.97 32.79
CA GLN A 680 -3.49 -23.39 33.10
C GLN A 680 -3.15 -23.62 34.58
N ALA A 681 -2.41 -22.69 35.20
CA ALA A 681 -2.09 -22.69 36.63
C ALA A 681 -3.24 -22.19 37.52
N GLY A 682 -4.40 -21.85 36.97
CA GLY A 682 -5.61 -21.51 37.73
C GLY A 682 -5.95 -20.02 37.81
N CYS A 683 -5.20 -19.13 37.14
CA CYS A 683 -5.57 -17.72 37.07
C CYS A 683 -6.90 -17.55 36.28
N PRO A 684 -7.95 -16.93 36.83
CA PRO A 684 -9.27 -16.88 36.20
C PRO A 684 -9.31 -15.99 34.95
N THR A 685 -8.49 -14.95 34.89
CA THR A 685 -8.39 -14.02 33.74
C THR A 685 -7.03 -13.36 33.74
N VAL A 686 -6.45 -13.16 32.56
CA VAL A 686 -5.18 -12.44 32.38
C VAL A 686 -5.39 -11.29 31.41
N TYR A 687 -4.97 -10.10 31.82
CA TYR A 687 -4.99 -8.87 31.07
C TYR A 687 -3.58 -8.49 30.65
N PRO A 688 -3.17 -8.66 29.40
CA PRO A 688 -1.85 -8.25 28.95
C PRO A 688 -1.77 -6.73 28.76
N LEU A 689 -0.66 -6.14 29.21
CA LEU A 689 -0.30 -4.74 29.05
C LEU A 689 1.11 -4.62 28.51
N ALA A 690 1.32 -3.75 27.52
CA ALA A 690 2.65 -3.44 27.01
C ALA A 690 2.85 -1.92 26.86
N LEU A 691 4.10 -1.45 27.01
CA LEU A 691 4.44 -0.04 26.83
C LEU A 691 4.44 0.36 25.35
N ALA A 692 4.94 -0.48 24.47
CA ALA A 692 4.94 -0.17 23.03
C ALA A 692 4.75 -1.39 22.15
N SER A 693 4.18 -1.17 20.96
CA SER A 693 4.10 -2.16 19.88
C SER A 693 5.06 -1.82 18.74
N THR A 694 5.80 -2.82 18.27
CA THR A 694 6.55 -2.75 17.00
C THR A 694 5.77 -3.35 15.83
N SER A 695 4.59 -3.94 16.08
CA SER A 695 3.76 -4.57 15.05
C SER A 695 3.17 -3.54 14.08
N VAL A 696 3.21 -3.88 12.80
CA VAL A 696 2.56 -3.10 11.73
C VAL A 696 1.05 -3.36 11.67
N LYS A 697 0.57 -4.44 12.31
CA LYS A 697 -0.81 -4.94 12.20
C LYS A 697 -1.74 -4.56 13.36
N ASN A 698 -1.23 -3.93 14.40
CA ASN A 698 -2.04 -3.51 15.56
C ASN A 698 -2.43 -2.04 15.46
#